data_579b40fcbc35ceef4ed981920764acad
#
_entry.id   579b40fcbc35ceef4ed981920764acad
#
_cell.length_a   1.000
_cell.length_b   1.000
_cell.length_c   1.000
_cell.angle_alpha   90.00
_cell.angle_beta   90.00
_cell.angle_gamma   90.00
#
_symmetry.space_group_name_H-M   'P 1'
#
loop_
_entity.id
_entity.type
_entity.pdbx_description
1 polymer ?
#
loop_
_entity_poly.entity_id
_entity_poly.type
_entity_poly.pdbx_seq_one_letter_code
_entity_poly.pdbx_strand_id
1 'polypeptide(L)'
;MQIKLKKILAGFCCLAMMTSMFAVPAISEDAAEAEATEEAAEEEKDEEVVLRTEEECMELMELITENDSLALYLNDKEDTIALLDKKTNKIWWQNPINADASEGKKAQIQELKAGMTLIYGEPSKRRTTTQNSKVKGKVKYKKTSNGLNATYTFANAEITIPVVYTLEADHLKLSVDTTAIEEENADKITTNLAFMTTFGAAGTDEEGYYVIPDGSGTLINFNNGKTGLNTYKGKVYGKDITAVSLTNSAKTQQVYFPMYGIVKGNSGMMVVADKGDSCATINAYVSGQNKTSYNTCYFDFELRTSDEYLMGGEANPLKVFEKRGILVPEIEVRYYPVSNEDKSEVDFIDIADKYRDYLTSAEYGVKKSDTVHESPLYVDFYGAVMKQESVLGVPVTMQHEATNFEEAQEILTQLNAGGADTMVVKYNQWTEADIKEKVADAAKPASVLGGKSDFEDLLGYAAGNNIDIYPDVDNLTFKSSLGYWTMTNTAVRVSNAYSRQLTYDLAYGIENKYYDALSLLSPRSYEKMFKNLTKSYTKMGLTNISVGSMSTKLYGDYGRNSVSREMAKNDLRTYYQTLDEQVGSVLADGANAYILPYVDHITNVPLNSSKYDLFDQDIPFYQIVMHGLKPYSTTAVNGDADIAELVLKAIASGSNLSFDLIADEANELKDTRYDIYYYADAQYWTDDAASCYKLMKEVLGDVSDKQIVEYNIISADEIETVYDNGTKISVNIAERSVKKNGKTYSLYDYIGKEVIG
;
A
#
# COMPACT_ATOMS: atom_id res chain seq x y z
N MET A 1 44.67 -4.50 48.79
CA MET A 1 45.09 -3.85 47.53
C MET A 1 44.61 -4.60 46.27
N GLN A 2 44.27 -5.88 46.35
CA GLN A 2 43.75 -6.66 45.19
C GLN A 2 42.25 -6.47 44.85
N ILE A 3 41.44 -5.96 45.77
CA ILE A 3 40.00 -5.78 45.56
C ILE A 3 39.70 -4.47 44.80
N LYS A 4 40.54 -3.44 44.87
CA LYS A 4 40.37 -2.19 44.12
C LYS A 4 40.80 -2.31 42.66
N LEU A 5 41.71 -3.22 42.32
CA LEU A 5 42.16 -3.42 40.94
C LEU A 5 41.10 -4.16 40.08
N LYS A 6 40.34 -5.10 40.69
CA LYS A 6 39.27 -5.81 39.98
C LYS A 6 38.05 -4.94 39.64
N LYS A 7 37.75 -3.89 40.44
CA LYS A 7 36.67 -2.94 40.16
C LYS A 7 37.03 -1.92 39.06
N ILE A 8 38.32 -1.61 38.91
CA ILE A 8 38.80 -0.72 37.84
C ILE A 8 38.85 -1.47 36.50
N LEU A 9 39.25 -2.76 36.51
CA LEU A 9 39.21 -3.59 35.29
C LEU A 9 37.76 -3.88 34.81
N ALA A 10 36.81 -4.09 35.71
CA ALA A 10 35.41 -4.27 35.37
C ALA A 10 34.76 -3.00 34.79
N GLY A 11 35.15 -1.82 35.28
CA GLY A 11 34.71 -0.53 34.74
C GLY A 11 35.24 -0.24 33.32
N PHE A 12 36.49 -0.66 33.05
CA PHE A 12 37.07 -0.47 31.72
C PHE A 12 36.53 -1.46 30.68
N CYS A 13 36.19 -2.69 31.07
CA CYS A 13 35.50 -3.64 30.16
C CYS A 13 34.06 -3.23 29.85
N CYS A 14 33.33 -2.64 30.81
CA CYS A 14 31.98 -2.12 30.54
C CYS A 14 31.99 -0.88 29.62
N LEU A 15 33.02 -0.02 29.70
CA LEU A 15 33.16 1.14 28.83
C LEU A 15 33.60 0.74 27.42
N ALA A 16 34.39 -0.32 27.27
CA ALA A 16 34.80 -0.86 25.98
C ALA A 16 33.65 -1.64 25.26
N MET A 17 32.71 -2.21 26.02
CA MET A 17 31.53 -2.87 25.43
C MET A 17 30.39 -1.90 25.06
N MET A 18 30.34 -0.70 25.65
CA MET A 18 29.36 0.32 25.27
C MET A 18 29.76 1.13 24.02
N THR A 19 31.06 1.10 23.63
CA THR A 19 31.50 1.75 22.39
C THR A 19 31.46 0.85 21.16
N SER A 20 31.13 -0.43 21.29
CA SER A 20 31.04 -1.38 20.19
C SER A 20 29.57 -1.69 19.74
N MET A 21 28.57 -1.07 20.36
CA MET A 21 27.16 -1.29 20.03
C MET A 21 26.48 -0.18 19.19
N PHE A 22 27.25 0.79 18.70
CA PHE A 22 26.73 1.80 17.76
C PHE A 22 27.65 1.93 16.54
N ALA A 23 27.81 0.86 15.80
CA ALA A 23 28.23 0.92 14.40
C ALA A 23 27.04 0.52 13.56
N VAL A 24 26.08 1.42 13.42
CA VAL A 24 25.22 1.48 12.26
C VAL A 24 26.14 1.85 11.09
N PRO A 25 26.19 1.11 9.99
CA PRO A 25 26.92 1.56 8.83
C PRO A 25 26.28 2.85 8.36
N ALA A 26 26.95 3.96 8.61
CA ALA A 26 26.67 5.20 7.93
C ALA A 26 26.77 4.92 6.43
N ILE A 27 25.67 5.14 5.72
CA ILE A 27 25.71 5.31 4.28
C ILE A 27 26.72 6.43 4.04
N SER A 28 27.82 6.11 3.39
CA SER A 28 28.87 7.09 3.06
C SER A 28 28.24 8.13 2.14
N GLU A 29 28.00 9.33 2.67
CA GLU A 29 28.04 10.51 1.84
C GLU A 29 29.47 10.60 1.30
N ASP A 30 29.65 10.36 0.03
CA ASP A 30 30.86 10.73 -0.68
C ASP A 30 31.02 12.24 -0.57
N ALA A 31 31.85 12.68 0.36
CA ALA A 31 32.41 14.01 0.36
C ALA A 31 33.33 14.10 -0.87
N ALA A 32 32.80 14.53 -2.00
CA ALA A 32 33.61 15.06 -3.06
C ALA A 32 34.32 16.31 -2.51
N GLU A 33 35.64 16.21 -2.30
CA GLU A 33 36.49 17.36 -2.17
C GLU A 33 36.29 18.24 -3.40
N ALA A 34 35.52 19.31 -3.26
CA ALA A 34 35.51 20.40 -4.22
C ALA A 34 36.77 21.23 -3.93
N GLU A 35 37.71 21.22 -4.86
CA GLU A 35 38.75 22.26 -4.95
C GLU A 35 38.06 23.63 -4.88
N ALA A 36 38.29 24.35 -3.81
CA ALA A 36 37.89 25.74 -3.69
C ALA A 36 38.73 26.58 -4.65
N THR A 37 38.16 26.89 -5.80
CA THR A 37 38.58 28.08 -6.54
C THR A 37 38.00 29.27 -5.80
N GLU A 38 38.86 30.09 -5.23
CA GLU A 38 38.55 31.44 -4.80
C GLU A 38 38.05 32.24 -6.00
N GLU A 39 36.76 32.26 -6.25
CA GLU A 39 36.11 33.29 -7.05
C GLU A 39 35.58 34.37 -6.10
N ALA A 40 35.95 35.59 -6.46
CA ALA A 40 35.69 36.85 -5.73
C ALA A 40 34.28 36.90 -5.09
N ALA A 41 34.26 37.21 -3.80
CA ALA A 41 33.06 37.64 -3.12
C ALA A 41 32.57 38.95 -3.78
N GLU A 42 31.63 38.89 -4.70
CA GLU A 42 30.73 39.99 -4.96
C GLU A 42 29.88 40.17 -3.70
N GLU A 43 29.95 41.35 -3.10
CA GLU A 43 29.04 41.80 -2.05
C GLU A 43 27.63 41.75 -2.65
N GLU A 44 26.88 40.63 -2.43
CA GLU A 44 25.43 40.65 -2.60
C GLU A 44 24.88 41.69 -1.62
N LYS A 45 24.32 42.74 -2.16
CA LYS A 45 23.47 43.64 -1.39
C LYS A 45 22.35 42.79 -0.80
N ASP A 46 22.21 42.79 0.52
CA ASP A 46 21.01 42.32 1.20
C ASP A 46 19.82 43.11 0.60
N GLU A 47 19.17 42.54 -0.42
CA GLU A 47 17.86 43.00 -0.83
C GLU A 47 16.92 42.69 0.33
N GLU A 48 16.31 43.73 0.90
CA GLU A 48 15.32 43.60 1.98
C GLU A 48 14.20 42.69 1.48
N VAL A 49 14.09 41.49 2.04
CA VAL A 49 13.07 40.50 1.61
C VAL A 49 11.71 41.00 2.02
N VAL A 50 10.92 41.44 1.06
CA VAL A 50 9.58 41.98 1.31
C VAL A 50 8.60 40.81 1.40
N LEU A 51 7.97 40.62 2.58
CA LEU A 51 6.84 39.74 2.76
C LEU A 51 5.64 40.24 1.95
N ARG A 52 5.11 39.42 1.08
CA ARG A 52 3.90 39.70 0.28
C ARG A 52 2.69 39.04 0.92
N THR A 53 1.57 39.72 0.89
CA THR A 53 0.27 39.12 1.20
C THR A 53 -0.18 38.19 0.04
N GLU A 54 -1.15 37.32 0.31
CA GLU A 54 -1.72 36.46 -0.74
C GLU A 54 -2.35 37.29 -1.88
N GLU A 55 -3.00 38.42 -1.55
CA GLU A 55 -3.57 39.37 -2.51
C GLU A 55 -2.50 39.99 -3.41
N GLU A 56 -1.40 40.47 -2.83
CA GLU A 56 -0.27 41.03 -3.58
C GLU A 56 0.38 39.99 -4.50
N CYS A 57 0.41 38.71 -4.08
CA CYS A 57 0.89 37.61 -4.93
C CYS A 57 -0.08 37.36 -6.08
N MET A 58 -1.39 37.38 -5.83
CA MET A 58 -2.41 37.20 -6.86
C MET A 58 -2.43 38.32 -7.90
N GLU A 59 -2.09 39.58 -7.53
CA GLU A 59 -1.94 40.69 -8.50
C GLU A 59 -0.84 40.43 -9.56
N LEU A 60 0.13 39.55 -9.24
CA LEU A 60 1.20 39.16 -10.15
C LEU A 60 0.84 37.95 -11.03
N MET A 61 -0.33 37.33 -10.79
CA MET A 61 -0.78 36.15 -11.50
C MET A 61 -1.65 36.55 -12.71
N GLU A 62 -1.50 35.81 -13.79
CA GLU A 62 -2.36 35.91 -14.95
C GLU A 62 -3.41 34.80 -14.94
N LEU A 63 -4.68 35.15 -15.08
CA LEU A 63 -5.76 34.18 -15.26
C LEU A 63 -5.56 33.45 -16.61
N ILE A 64 -5.45 32.14 -16.56
CA ILE A 64 -5.28 31.28 -17.74
C ILE A 64 -6.64 30.79 -18.26
N THR A 65 -7.42 30.21 -17.38
CA THR A 65 -8.76 29.69 -17.67
C THR A 65 -9.55 29.52 -16.38
N GLU A 66 -10.85 29.55 -16.47
CA GLU A 66 -11.75 29.32 -15.35
C GLU A 66 -13.03 28.61 -15.78
N ASN A 67 -13.69 27.98 -14.84
CA ASN A 67 -15.05 27.44 -14.95
C ASN A 67 -15.90 27.88 -13.75
N ASP A 68 -17.07 27.28 -13.55
CA ASP A 68 -17.97 27.68 -12.45
C ASP A 68 -17.38 27.40 -11.06
N SER A 69 -16.52 26.40 -10.93
CA SER A 69 -15.96 25.94 -9.64
C SER A 69 -14.52 26.38 -9.40
N LEU A 70 -13.69 26.47 -10.42
CA LEU A 70 -12.26 26.62 -10.32
C LEU A 70 -11.72 27.72 -11.25
N ALA A 71 -10.55 28.30 -10.88
CA ALA A 71 -9.78 29.15 -11.77
C ALA A 71 -8.29 28.83 -11.68
N LEU A 72 -7.63 28.74 -12.84
CA LEU A 72 -6.20 28.46 -12.98
C LEU A 72 -5.44 29.72 -13.33
N TYR A 73 -4.40 30.03 -12.57
CA TYR A 73 -3.55 31.19 -12.73
C TYR A 73 -2.09 30.77 -12.96
N LEU A 74 -1.32 31.64 -13.61
CA LEU A 74 0.12 31.47 -13.86
C LEU A 74 0.86 32.79 -13.61
N ASN A 75 1.99 32.71 -12.92
CA ASN A 75 3.05 33.69 -12.97
C ASN A 75 4.24 33.07 -13.71
N ASP A 76 4.40 33.39 -15.00
CA ASP A 76 5.45 32.83 -15.86
C ASP A 76 6.86 33.30 -15.52
N LYS A 77 6.99 34.44 -14.80
CA LYS A 77 8.29 34.96 -14.34
C LYS A 77 8.83 34.20 -13.13
N GLU A 78 7.92 33.78 -12.25
CA GLU A 78 8.26 33.01 -11.05
C GLU A 78 8.05 31.51 -11.23
N ASP A 79 7.58 31.04 -12.40
CA ASP A 79 7.25 29.65 -12.74
C ASP A 79 6.27 29.03 -11.72
N THR A 80 5.25 29.81 -11.33
CA THR A 80 4.30 29.44 -10.28
C THR A 80 2.89 29.36 -10.83
N ILE A 81 2.20 28.27 -10.52
CA ILE A 81 0.78 28.05 -10.80
C ILE A 81 -0.02 28.22 -9.50
N ALA A 82 -1.22 28.78 -9.60
CA ALA A 82 -2.18 28.82 -8.52
C ALA A 82 -3.55 28.30 -8.99
N LEU A 83 -4.21 27.52 -8.14
CA LEU A 83 -5.57 27.02 -8.34
C LEU A 83 -6.49 27.66 -7.30
N LEU A 84 -7.45 28.44 -7.75
CA LEU A 84 -8.49 29.01 -6.89
C LEU A 84 -9.69 28.05 -6.86
N ASP A 85 -10.04 27.60 -5.67
CA ASP A 85 -11.34 27.00 -5.39
C ASP A 85 -12.36 28.11 -5.10
N LYS A 86 -13.32 28.32 -6.01
CA LYS A 86 -14.31 29.37 -5.91
C LYS A 86 -15.35 29.11 -4.81
N LYS A 87 -15.53 27.85 -4.39
CA LYS A 87 -16.45 27.48 -3.32
C LYS A 87 -16.00 27.99 -1.96
N THR A 88 -14.72 27.76 -1.64
CA THR A 88 -14.12 28.15 -0.34
C THR A 88 -13.35 29.45 -0.43
N ASN A 89 -13.17 29.98 -1.63
CA ASN A 89 -12.26 31.10 -1.94
C ASN A 89 -10.82 30.82 -1.51
N LYS A 90 -10.41 29.52 -1.44
CA LYS A 90 -9.05 29.12 -1.09
C LYS A 90 -8.17 29.07 -2.34
N ILE A 91 -6.98 29.68 -2.23
CA ILE A 91 -5.95 29.58 -3.26
C ILE A 91 -4.97 28.47 -2.89
N TRP A 92 -4.78 27.52 -3.79
CA TRP A 92 -3.81 26.44 -3.68
C TRP A 92 -2.60 26.76 -4.53
N TRP A 93 -1.49 27.11 -3.88
CA TRP A 93 -0.27 27.52 -4.52
C TRP A 93 0.61 26.31 -4.89
N GLN A 94 1.23 26.34 -6.08
CA GLN A 94 2.25 25.37 -6.46
C GLN A 94 3.47 25.47 -5.56
N ASN A 95 3.84 26.69 -5.16
CA ASN A 95 5.03 27.00 -4.37
C ASN A 95 4.65 27.93 -3.21
N PRO A 96 5.31 27.83 -2.05
CA PRO A 96 5.10 28.80 -0.97
C PRO A 96 5.38 30.25 -1.40
N ILE A 97 4.44 31.15 -1.16
CA ILE A 97 4.49 32.53 -1.65
C ILE A 97 5.62 33.36 -1.02
N ASN A 98 6.10 33.00 0.17
CA ASN A 98 7.16 33.71 0.91
C ASN A 98 8.39 32.82 1.18
N ALA A 99 8.69 31.86 0.30
CA ALA A 99 9.84 30.99 0.45
C ALA A 99 11.18 31.75 0.58
N ASP A 100 11.31 32.91 -0.07
CA ASP A 100 12.50 33.76 0.01
C ASP A 100 12.72 34.34 1.41
N ALA A 101 11.65 34.53 2.17
CA ALA A 101 11.72 35.11 3.52
C ALA A 101 11.87 34.07 4.62
N SER A 102 11.38 32.85 4.37
CA SER A 102 11.37 31.76 5.36
C SER A 102 12.67 30.97 5.40
N GLU A 103 13.46 30.97 4.31
CA GLU A 103 14.64 30.13 4.16
C GLU A 103 15.93 30.93 4.12
N GLY A 104 16.91 30.51 4.94
CA GLY A 104 18.20 31.18 5.02
C GLY A 104 19.21 30.82 3.92
N LYS A 105 18.90 29.82 3.05
CA LYS A 105 19.84 29.35 2.02
C LYS A 105 19.21 29.32 0.65
N LYS A 106 19.88 29.88 -0.33
CA LYS A 106 19.46 29.95 -1.73
C LYS A 106 19.05 28.57 -2.30
N ALA A 107 19.77 27.50 -1.96
CA ALA A 107 19.43 26.15 -2.44
C ALA A 107 18.06 25.68 -1.93
N GLN A 108 17.70 25.99 -0.70
CA GLN A 108 16.39 25.64 -0.10
C GLN A 108 15.26 26.44 -0.76
N ILE A 109 15.47 27.75 -0.97
CA ILE A 109 14.53 28.59 -1.71
C ILE A 109 14.27 28.05 -3.11
N GLN A 110 15.35 27.66 -3.81
CA GLN A 110 15.25 27.10 -5.17
C GLN A 110 14.51 25.75 -5.19
N GLU A 111 14.68 24.93 -4.16
CA GLU A 111 13.96 23.66 -4.02
C GLU A 111 12.46 23.91 -3.80
N LEU A 112 12.10 24.81 -2.88
CA LEU A 112 10.71 25.18 -2.61
C LEU A 112 10.00 25.82 -3.82
N LYS A 113 10.73 26.54 -4.66
CA LYS A 113 10.17 27.20 -5.86
C LYS A 113 10.20 26.33 -7.12
N ALA A 114 10.67 25.11 -7.05
CA ALA A 114 10.77 24.24 -8.22
C ALA A 114 9.40 23.64 -8.61
N GLY A 115 9.00 23.81 -9.86
CA GLY A 115 7.80 23.15 -10.41
C GLY A 115 8.01 21.68 -10.74
N MET A 116 9.30 21.26 -10.95
CA MET A 116 9.65 19.88 -11.28
C MET A 116 11.03 19.52 -10.72
N THR A 117 11.15 18.29 -10.24
CA THR A 117 12.43 17.64 -9.91
C THR A 117 12.64 16.45 -10.84
N LEU A 118 13.81 16.40 -11.47
CA LEU A 118 14.29 15.32 -12.33
C LEU A 118 15.39 14.55 -11.61
N ILE A 119 15.27 13.23 -11.55
CA ILE A 119 16.38 12.34 -11.26
C ILE A 119 16.72 11.59 -12.56
N TYR A 120 17.97 11.66 -12.96
CA TYR A 120 18.45 10.93 -14.13
C TYR A 120 19.63 10.03 -13.78
N GLY A 121 19.69 8.88 -14.46
CA GLY A 121 20.76 7.92 -14.34
C GLY A 121 21.89 8.24 -15.29
N GLU A 122 23.13 8.01 -14.85
CA GLU A 122 24.35 8.04 -15.66
C GLU A 122 24.91 6.60 -15.72
N PRO A 123 24.45 5.74 -16.66
CA PRO A 123 24.84 4.33 -16.72
C PRO A 123 26.33 4.08 -16.75
N SER A 124 27.11 4.90 -17.48
CA SER A 124 28.57 4.78 -17.55
C SER A 124 29.25 5.03 -16.21
N LYS A 125 28.68 5.92 -15.39
CA LYS A 125 29.16 6.27 -14.04
C LYS A 125 28.47 5.48 -12.92
N ARG A 126 27.41 4.72 -13.25
CA ARG A 126 26.64 3.87 -12.34
C ARG A 126 26.05 4.64 -11.15
N ARG A 127 25.57 5.84 -11.38
CA ARG A 127 24.99 6.72 -10.38
C ARG A 127 23.73 7.42 -10.88
N THR A 128 23.01 8.06 -9.97
CA THR A 128 21.94 9.00 -10.29
C THR A 128 22.35 10.43 -9.93
N THR A 129 21.76 11.39 -10.62
CA THR A 129 21.93 12.82 -10.34
C THR A 129 20.55 13.47 -10.25
N THR A 130 20.34 14.31 -9.23
CA THR A 130 19.10 15.05 -9.04
C THR A 130 19.27 16.49 -9.50
N GLN A 131 18.29 17.02 -10.24
CA GLN A 131 18.20 18.41 -10.64
C GLN A 131 16.76 18.91 -10.47
N ASN A 132 16.59 20.18 -10.12
CA ASN A 132 15.28 20.80 -10.11
C ASN A 132 15.18 21.93 -11.17
N SER A 133 13.94 22.32 -11.50
CA SER A 133 13.67 23.30 -12.58
C SER A 133 14.24 24.69 -12.32
N LYS A 134 14.48 25.06 -11.05
CA LYS A 134 15.03 26.38 -10.68
C LYS A 134 16.56 26.45 -10.68
N VAL A 135 17.25 25.32 -10.48
CA VAL A 135 18.72 25.31 -10.39
C VAL A 135 19.36 25.02 -11.73
N LYS A 136 18.89 24.01 -12.44
CA LYS A 136 19.52 23.51 -13.68
C LYS A 136 18.51 23.28 -14.80
N GLY A 137 17.24 23.58 -14.56
CA GLY A 137 16.18 23.50 -15.55
C GLY A 137 15.69 24.90 -15.98
N LYS A 138 14.86 24.91 -17.00
CA LYS A 138 14.07 26.04 -17.47
C LYS A 138 12.71 25.56 -17.90
N VAL A 139 11.66 26.34 -17.68
CA VAL A 139 10.32 26.04 -18.17
C VAL A 139 9.86 27.11 -19.15
N LYS A 140 9.07 26.69 -20.16
CA LYS A 140 8.36 27.57 -21.08
C LYS A 140 6.90 27.19 -21.08
N TYR A 141 6.03 28.16 -20.90
CA TYR A 141 4.59 27.98 -20.91
C TYR A 141 3.96 28.40 -22.24
N LYS A 142 2.94 27.67 -22.65
CA LYS A 142 2.07 28.01 -23.76
C LYS A 142 0.61 27.78 -23.32
N LYS A 143 -0.20 28.83 -23.36
CA LYS A 143 -1.61 28.74 -23.02
C LYS A 143 -2.38 27.91 -24.05
N THR A 144 -3.38 27.19 -23.55
CA THR A 144 -4.37 26.45 -24.34
C THR A 144 -5.77 26.95 -24.02
N SER A 145 -6.79 26.40 -24.64
CA SER A 145 -8.20 26.79 -24.39
C SER A 145 -8.66 26.49 -22.95
N ASN A 146 -8.11 25.47 -22.31
CA ASN A 146 -8.52 25.00 -21.00
C ASN A 146 -7.34 24.70 -20.06
N GLY A 147 -6.19 25.34 -20.28
CA GLY A 147 -5.04 25.13 -19.41
C GLY A 147 -3.70 25.61 -20.00
N LEU A 148 -2.63 24.87 -19.73
CA LEU A 148 -1.25 25.21 -20.06
C LEU A 148 -0.49 23.99 -20.60
N ASN A 149 0.36 24.22 -21.60
CA ASN A 149 1.46 23.31 -21.91
C ASN A 149 2.76 23.92 -21.35
N ALA A 150 3.45 23.16 -20.52
CA ALA A 150 4.76 23.51 -19.97
C ALA A 150 5.82 22.61 -20.59
N THR A 151 6.96 23.17 -21.01
CA THR A 151 8.10 22.41 -21.49
C THR A 151 9.28 22.67 -20.57
N TYR A 152 9.65 21.66 -19.79
CA TYR A 152 10.81 21.68 -18.90
C TYR A 152 12.04 21.18 -19.64
N THR A 153 13.12 21.97 -19.67
CA THR A 153 14.39 21.61 -20.32
C THR A 153 15.51 21.65 -19.30
N PHE A 154 16.20 20.55 -19.14
CA PHE A 154 17.36 20.37 -18.25
C PHE A 154 18.62 20.27 -19.13
N ALA A 155 19.22 21.42 -19.43
CA ALA A 155 20.35 21.49 -20.37
C ALA A 155 21.56 20.62 -19.96
N ASN A 156 21.87 20.53 -18.66
CA ASN A 156 22.95 19.69 -18.18
C ASN A 156 22.64 18.18 -18.28
N ALA A 157 21.39 17.81 -18.18
CA ALA A 157 20.93 16.43 -18.37
C ALA A 157 20.70 16.10 -19.85
N GLU A 158 20.56 17.11 -20.73
CA GLU A 158 20.16 16.96 -22.13
C GLU A 158 18.79 16.24 -22.23
N ILE A 159 17.86 16.64 -21.32
CA ILE A 159 16.52 16.03 -21.20
C ILE A 159 15.48 17.15 -21.30
N THR A 160 14.44 16.92 -22.12
CA THR A 160 13.28 17.80 -22.26
C THR A 160 12.01 17.03 -21.96
N ILE A 161 11.12 17.60 -21.12
CA ILE A 161 9.92 16.95 -20.60
C ILE A 161 8.71 17.87 -20.86
N PRO A 162 7.76 17.47 -21.72
CA PRO A 162 6.49 18.17 -21.89
C PRO A 162 5.51 17.78 -20.78
N VAL A 163 4.83 18.77 -20.21
CA VAL A 163 3.79 18.61 -19.20
C VAL A 163 2.55 19.40 -19.63
N VAL A 164 1.38 18.82 -19.45
CA VAL A 164 0.10 19.47 -19.77
C VAL A 164 -0.69 19.66 -18.46
N TYR A 165 -1.12 20.88 -18.23
CA TYR A 165 -2.05 21.21 -17.15
C TYR A 165 -3.40 21.54 -17.77
N THR A 166 -4.45 20.84 -17.36
CA THR A 166 -5.82 21.02 -17.84
C THR A 166 -6.75 21.28 -16.67
N LEU A 167 -7.55 22.34 -16.76
CA LEU A 167 -8.62 22.60 -15.81
C LEU A 167 -9.87 21.83 -16.26
N GLU A 168 -10.20 20.79 -15.52
CA GLU A 168 -11.42 20.01 -15.70
C GLU A 168 -12.57 20.61 -14.86
N ALA A 169 -13.76 20.00 -14.88
CA ALA A 169 -14.95 20.58 -14.23
C ALA A 169 -14.77 20.77 -12.72
N ASP A 170 -14.11 19.85 -12.03
CA ASP A 170 -13.96 19.82 -10.57
C ASP A 170 -12.52 19.59 -10.09
N HIS A 171 -11.54 19.55 -10.99
CA HIS A 171 -10.13 19.31 -10.63
C HIS A 171 -9.15 19.92 -11.62
N LEU A 172 -7.92 20.12 -11.15
CA LEU A 172 -6.76 20.36 -12.00
C LEU A 172 -6.09 19.03 -12.35
N LYS A 173 -5.90 18.78 -13.64
CA LYS A 173 -5.20 17.61 -14.16
C LYS A 173 -3.82 17.99 -14.66
N LEU A 174 -2.79 17.27 -14.19
CA LEU A 174 -1.44 17.28 -14.71
C LEU A 174 -1.20 15.98 -15.46
N SER A 175 -0.74 16.05 -16.70
CA SER A 175 -0.41 14.87 -17.49
C SER A 175 0.92 14.98 -18.22
N VAL A 176 1.61 13.84 -18.36
CA VAL A 176 2.87 13.70 -19.09
C VAL A 176 2.79 12.48 -19.99
N ASP A 177 2.83 12.71 -21.29
CA ASP A 177 3.12 11.66 -22.24
C ASP A 177 4.63 11.34 -22.16
N THR A 178 4.98 10.23 -21.52
CA THR A 178 6.38 9.87 -21.30
C THR A 178 7.10 9.48 -22.59
N THR A 179 6.34 9.15 -23.65
CA THR A 179 6.91 8.86 -24.96
C THR A 179 7.42 10.11 -25.67
N ALA A 180 6.97 11.28 -25.24
CA ALA A 180 7.41 12.59 -25.71
C ALA A 180 8.58 13.17 -24.89
N ILE A 181 9.11 12.44 -23.92
CA ILE A 181 10.34 12.84 -23.22
C ILE A 181 11.52 12.67 -24.17
N GLU A 182 12.24 13.74 -24.40
CA GLU A 182 13.43 13.75 -25.24
C GLU A 182 14.68 13.54 -24.39
N GLU A 183 15.45 12.47 -24.68
CA GLU A 183 16.75 12.15 -24.06
C GLU A 183 17.82 12.22 -25.16
N GLU A 184 18.51 13.36 -25.26
CA GLU A 184 19.51 13.58 -26.35
C GLU A 184 20.81 12.80 -26.14
N ASN A 185 21.08 12.40 -24.88
CA ASN A 185 22.31 11.70 -24.50
C ASN A 185 21.99 10.33 -23.90
N ALA A 186 22.42 9.27 -24.60
CA ALA A 186 22.19 7.88 -24.15
C ALA A 186 22.81 7.52 -22.80
N ASP A 187 23.73 8.32 -22.27
CA ASP A 187 24.32 8.15 -20.93
C ASP A 187 23.64 9.04 -19.86
N LYS A 188 22.54 9.69 -20.20
CA LYS A 188 21.71 10.49 -19.29
C LYS A 188 20.24 10.14 -19.50
N ILE A 189 19.77 9.23 -18.68
CA ILE A 189 18.44 8.63 -18.84
C ILE A 189 17.51 9.03 -17.70
N THR A 190 16.29 9.45 -17.99
CA THR A 190 15.28 9.77 -16.99
C THR A 190 14.98 8.56 -16.12
N THR A 191 15.14 8.67 -14.81
CA THR A 191 14.76 7.61 -13.86
C THR A 191 13.53 7.98 -13.06
N ASN A 192 13.48 9.18 -12.48
CA ASN A 192 12.33 9.63 -11.71
C ASN A 192 11.93 11.05 -12.06
N LEU A 193 10.64 11.33 -11.93
CA LEU A 193 10.05 12.66 -12.03
C LEU A 193 9.16 12.94 -10.83
N ALA A 194 9.31 14.13 -10.24
CA ALA A 194 8.38 14.66 -9.26
C ALA A 194 7.88 16.03 -9.69
N PHE A 195 6.59 16.25 -9.61
CA PHE A 195 5.92 17.47 -10.04
C PHE A 195 5.28 18.16 -8.85
N MET A 196 5.28 19.52 -8.87
CA MET A 196 4.57 20.32 -7.89
C MET A 196 4.85 19.84 -6.45
N THR A 197 6.13 19.60 -6.13
CA THR A 197 6.57 18.95 -4.87
C THR A 197 6.20 19.75 -3.61
N THR A 198 5.85 21.02 -3.77
CA THR A 198 5.44 21.93 -2.72
C THR A 198 4.01 22.47 -2.91
N PHE A 199 3.21 21.80 -3.76
CA PHE A 199 1.81 22.19 -3.94
C PHE A 199 1.02 22.04 -2.63
N GLY A 200 0.37 23.12 -2.23
CA GLY A 200 -0.36 23.16 -0.96
C GLY A 200 0.53 23.00 0.28
N ALA A 201 1.85 23.26 0.18
CA ALA A 201 2.75 23.20 1.33
C ALA A 201 2.26 24.12 2.47
N ALA A 202 2.45 23.68 3.72
CA ALA A 202 2.05 24.40 4.90
C ALA A 202 3.26 24.99 5.65
N GLY A 203 3.21 26.27 6.00
CA GLY A 203 4.23 26.94 6.78
C GLY A 203 4.20 26.60 8.26
N THR A 204 5.09 27.24 9.04
CA THR A 204 5.26 26.95 10.48
C THR A 204 4.10 27.46 11.35
N ASP A 205 3.26 28.32 10.83
CA ASP A 205 2.09 28.93 11.47
C ASP A 205 0.75 28.39 10.98
N GLU A 206 0.79 27.43 10.03
CA GLU A 206 -0.42 26.79 9.52
C GLU A 206 -0.74 25.52 10.31
N GLU A 207 -2.03 25.34 10.61
CA GLU A 207 -2.59 24.14 11.21
C GLU A 207 -3.23 23.24 10.16
N GLY A 208 -3.22 21.93 10.41
CA GLY A 208 -3.78 20.92 9.52
C GLY A 208 -2.94 19.64 9.48
N TYR A 209 -3.20 18.80 8.52
CA TYR A 209 -2.54 17.51 8.41
C TYR A 209 -2.60 16.94 6.99
N TYR A 210 -1.74 15.94 6.75
CA TYR A 210 -1.83 15.05 5.60
C TYR A 210 -2.57 13.77 5.96
N VAL A 211 -3.41 13.31 5.04
CA VAL A 211 -4.06 11.99 5.07
C VAL A 211 -3.24 11.04 4.19
N ILE A 212 -2.68 10.01 4.78
CA ILE A 212 -1.81 9.03 4.09
C ILE A 212 -2.45 7.65 4.15
N PRO A 213 -2.71 6.98 3.01
CA PRO A 213 -3.36 5.67 2.96
C PRO A 213 -2.35 4.51 3.16
N ASP A 214 -1.54 4.60 4.21
CA ASP A 214 -0.60 3.55 4.62
C ASP A 214 -1.36 2.51 5.45
N GLY A 215 -1.49 1.30 4.95
CA GLY A 215 -2.32 0.26 5.55
C GLY A 215 -3.78 0.68 5.65
N SER A 216 -4.30 0.73 6.88
CA SER A 216 -5.62 1.27 7.18
C SER A 216 -5.72 2.77 6.87
N GLY A 217 -4.68 3.53 7.17
CA GLY A 217 -4.56 4.97 6.99
C GLY A 217 -3.98 5.66 8.21
N THR A 218 -3.42 6.84 8.01
CA THR A 218 -2.80 7.63 9.09
C THR A 218 -2.82 9.11 8.79
N LEU A 219 -2.66 9.92 9.85
CA LEU A 219 -2.48 11.37 9.77
C LEU A 219 -1.03 11.76 10.08
N ILE A 220 -0.53 12.78 9.38
CA ILE A 220 0.71 13.48 9.71
C ILE A 220 0.33 14.95 9.92
N ASN A 221 0.35 15.40 11.17
CA ASN A 221 0.04 16.79 11.52
C ASN A 221 1.15 17.71 11.04
N PHE A 222 0.77 18.90 10.59
CA PHE A 222 1.75 19.93 10.29
C PHE A 222 2.49 20.34 11.57
N ASN A 223 3.74 20.67 11.42
CA ASN A 223 4.56 21.19 12.51
C ASN A 223 4.60 20.29 13.77
N ASN A 224 4.48 18.97 13.62
CA ASN A 224 4.44 18.02 14.73
C ASN A 224 5.76 17.88 15.52
N GLY A 225 6.81 18.60 15.13
CA GLY A 225 8.10 18.64 15.82
C GLY A 225 9.00 17.41 15.61
N LYS A 226 8.59 16.44 14.81
CA LYS A 226 9.31 15.18 14.57
C LYS A 226 10.45 15.33 13.55
N THR A 227 11.22 16.39 13.65
CA THR A 227 12.21 16.83 12.64
C THR A 227 13.45 15.94 12.56
N GLY A 228 13.77 15.22 13.63
CA GLY A 228 14.94 14.30 13.69
C GLY A 228 14.65 12.91 13.13
N LEU A 229 13.45 12.63 12.66
CA LEU A 229 13.02 11.34 12.15
C LEU A 229 13.17 11.26 10.63
N ASN A 230 13.08 10.04 10.08
CA ASN A 230 13.05 9.83 8.65
C ASN A 230 11.76 10.38 8.05
N THR A 231 11.86 10.94 6.84
CA THR A 231 10.69 11.33 6.04
C THR A 231 9.90 10.08 5.62
N TYR A 232 8.59 10.24 5.41
CA TYR A 232 7.77 9.15 4.90
C TYR A 232 7.97 8.94 3.40
N LYS A 233 8.06 7.67 2.99
CA LYS A 233 8.08 7.23 1.60
C LYS A 233 7.26 5.95 1.46
N GLY A 234 6.04 6.07 0.95
CA GLY A 234 5.13 4.97 0.70
C GLY A 234 5.02 4.64 -0.79
N LYS A 235 5.55 3.49 -1.22
CA LYS A 235 5.39 3.04 -2.61
C LYS A 235 3.97 2.57 -2.84
N VAL A 236 3.28 3.17 -3.79
CA VAL A 236 1.92 2.75 -4.18
C VAL A 236 1.95 1.29 -4.65
N TYR A 237 1.02 0.49 -4.16
CA TYR A 237 0.93 -0.96 -4.37
C TYR A 237 2.16 -1.75 -3.91
N GLY A 238 2.87 -1.23 -2.91
CA GLY A 238 4.05 -1.87 -2.32
C GLY A 238 5.31 -1.83 -3.18
N LYS A 239 6.38 -2.40 -2.67
CA LYS A 239 7.69 -2.47 -3.37
C LYS A 239 7.66 -3.50 -4.50
N ASP A 240 8.46 -3.28 -5.53
CA ASP A 240 8.72 -4.31 -6.56
C ASP A 240 9.55 -5.45 -5.96
N ILE A 241 8.92 -6.61 -5.76
CA ILE A 241 9.54 -7.78 -5.12
C ILE A 241 10.49 -8.55 -6.03
N THR A 242 10.67 -8.15 -7.30
CA THR A 242 11.72 -8.73 -8.13
C THR A 242 13.10 -8.35 -7.65
N ALA A 243 13.28 -7.10 -7.22
CA ALA A 243 14.55 -6.56 -6.78
C ALA A 243 14.77 -6.70 -5.27
N VAL A 244 13.70 -6.80 -4.49
CA VAL A 244 13.73 -6.86 -3.02
C VAL A 244 13.29 -8.24 -2.57
N SER A 245 14.14 -8.94 -1.85
CA SER A 245 13.71 -10.13 -1.11
C SER A 245 12.65 -9.72 -0.08
N LEU A 246 11.60 -10.53 0.09
CA LEU A 246 10.68 -10.38 1.20
C LEU A 246 11.45 -10.67 2.49
N THR A 247 12.10 -9.67 3.03
CA THR A 247 12.77 -9.78 4.33
C THR A 247 11.75 -9.51 5.42
N ASN A 248 11.95 -10.09 6.58
CA ASN A 248 11.14 -9.78 7.76
C ASN A 248 11.58 -8.48 8.47
N SER A 249 12.38 -7.63 7.83
CA SER A 249 12.61 -6.28 8.32
C SER A 249 11.28 -5.55 8.45
N ALA A 250 11.10 -4.82 9.50
CA ALA A 250 9.90 -4.11 9.97
C ALA A 250 8.69 -4.25 9.04
N LYS A 251 7.66 -4.94 9.51
CA LYS A 251 6.41 -5.13 8.77
C LYS A 251 5.83 -3.75 8.44
N THR A 252 6.08 -3.27 7.23
CA THR A 252 5.40 -2.08 6.70
C THR A 252 4.11 -2.51 6.05
N GLN A 253 3.06 -1.74 6.28
CA GLN A 253 1.80 -1.91 5.59
C GLN A 253 1.93 -1.43 4.13
N GLN A 254 0.98 -1.81 3.31
CA GLN A 254 0.95 -1.43 1.90
C GLN A 254 0.13 -0.16 1.70
N VAL A 255 0.50 0.64 0.72
CA VAL A 255 -0.34 1.73 0.19
C VAL A 255 -1.26 1.14 -0.87
N TYR A 256 -2.53 0.94 -0.52
CA TYR A 256 -3.53 0.34 -1.42
C TYR A 256 -4.16 1.34 -2.38
N PHE A 257 -4.23 2.61 -1.98
CA PHE A 257 -4.84 3.70 -2.75
C PHE A 257 -3.79 4.67 -3.29
N PRO A 258 -3.79 4.98 -4.59
CA PRO A 258 -2.82 5.89 -5.19
C PRO A 258 -3.20 7.36 -4.94
N MET A 259 -3.38 7.76 -3.67
CA MET A 259 -3.82 9.09 -3.31
C MET A 259 -3.19 9.58 -2.02
N TYR A 260 -3.25 10.87 -1.78
CA TYR A 260 -3.06 11.48 -0.45
C TYR A 260 -4.00 12.68 -0.29
N GLY A 261 -4.29 13.06 0.96
CA GLY A 261 -5.09 14.23 1.29
C GLY A 261 -4.26 15.34 1.96
N ILE A 262 -4.68 16.58 1.78
CA ILE A 262 -4.21 17.76 2.51
C ILE A 262 -5.42 18.42 3.14
N VAL A 263 -5.40 18.68 4.44
CA VAL A 263 -6.49 19.33 5.16
C VAL A 263 -5.98 20.60 5.82
N LYS A 264 -6.65 21.73 5.54
CA LYS A 264 -6.34 23.08 6.06
C LYS A 264 -7.61 23.84 6.41
N GLY A 265 -8.09 23.68 7.66
CA GLY A 265 -9.29 24.35 8.14
C GLY A 265 -10.55 23.97 7.33
N ASN A 266 -11.18 24.93 6.68
CA ASN A 266 -12.39 24.73 5.89
C ASN A 266 -12.16 24.23 4.46
N SER A 267 -10.93 23.90 4.11
CA SER A 267 -10.55 23.48 2.76
C SER A 267 -9.64 22.27 2.78
N GLY A 268 -9.89 21.33 1.90
CA GLY A 268 -9.07 20.17 1.67
C GLY A 268 -8.63 20.05 0.21
N MET A 269 -7.66 19.17 -0.02
CA MET A 269 -7.22 18.77 -1.35
C MET A 269 -7.00 17.28 -1.37
N MET A 270 -7.69 16.59 -2.23
CA MET A 270 -7.40 15.19 -2.56
C MET A 270 -6.53 15.15 -3.83
N VAL A 271 -5.40 14.46 -3.75
CA VAL A 271 -4.49 14.30 -4.88
C VAL A 271 -4.40 12.83 -5.24
N VAL A 272 -4.70 12.50 -6.49
CA VAL A 272 -4.74 11.11 -6.99
C VAL A 272 -3.75 10.93 -8.13
N ALA A 273 -2.92 9.91 -8.07
CA ALA A 273 -2.16 9.42 -9.22
C ALA A 273 -3.05 8.47 -10.03
N ASP A 274 -3.66 8.98 -11.11
CA ASP A 274 -4.63 8.25 -11.92
C ASP A 274 -3.95 7.32 -12.94
N LYS A 275 -2.84 7.78 -13.54
CA LYS A 275 -1.99 6.98 -14.43
C LYS A 275 -0.54 7.01 -14.01
N GLY A 276 0.17 5.91 -14.24
CA GLY A 276 1.51 5.70 -13.73
C GLY A 276 1.55 5.48 -12.22
N ASP A 277 0.41 5.28 -11.59
CA ASP A 277 0.21 5.02 -10.17
C ASP A 277 1.05 3.86 -9.65
N SER A 278 1.22 2.79 -10.44
CA SER A 278 2.11 1.65 -10.11
C SER A 278 3.57 2.05 -9.88
N CYS A 279 3.98 3.19 -10.43
CA CYS A 279 5.32 3.74 -10.32
C CYS A 279 5.43 4.86 -9.28
N ALA A 280 4.30 5.31 -8.74
CA ALA A 280 4.23 6.40 -7.78
C ALA A 280 4.75 6.02 -6.39
N THR A 281 5.33 7.01 -5.72
CA THR A 281 5.71 6.95 -4.31
C THR A 281 5.19 8.22 -3.63
N ILE A 282 4.42 8.08 -2.57
CA ILE A 282 4.01 9.20 -1.74
C ILE A 282 5.21 9.58 -0.86
N ASN A 283 5.62 10.83 -0.94
CA ASN A 283 6.65 11.40 -0.09
C ASN A 283 6.00 12.45 0.82
N ALA A 284 6.23 12.37 2.13
CA ALA A 284 5.78 13.38 3.08
C ALA A 284 6.88 13.70 4.09
N TYR A 285 7.00 14.98 4.40
CA TYR A 285 7.86 15.46 5.48
C TYR A 285 7.27 16.70 6.14
N VAL A 286 7.66 16.90 7.39
CA VAL A 286 7.21 18.04 8.20
C VAL A 286 8.24 19.17 8.21
N SER A 287 7.80 20.37 8.57
CA SER A 287 8.67 21.54 8.76
C SER A 287 9.88 21.19 9.64
N GLY A 288 11.06 21.60 9.20
CA GLY A 288 12.35 21.31 9.82
C GLY A 288 13.05 20.04 9.31
N GLN A 289 12.34 19.14 8.66
CA GLN A 289 12.96 18.07 7.88
C GLN A 289 13.46 18.63 6.53
N ASN A 290 14.40 17.91 5.89
CA ASN A 290 15.00 18.36 4.62
C ASN A 290 15.52 19.81 4.63
N LYS A 291 15.74 20.36 5.81
CA LYS A 291 16.22 21.75 6.04
C LYS A 291 15.29 22.82 5.47
N THR A 292 14.00 22.56 5.34
CA THR A 292 12.98 23.54 4.93
C THR A 292 12.00 23.81 6.06
N SER A 293 11.38 25.01 6.05
CA SER A 293 10.37 25.43 7.02
C SER A 293 8.95 25.02 6.66
N TYR A 294 8.79 24.16 5.64
CA TYR A 294 7.49 23.78 5.13
C TYR A 294 7.21 22.31 5.31
N ASN A 295 5.95 22.00 5.62
CA ASN A 295 5.39 20.67 5.51
C ASN A 295 5.00 20.41 4.06
N THR A 296 5.33 19.26 3.49
CA THR A 296 4.98 18.91 2.10
C THR A 296 4.57 17.45 1.95
N CYS A 297 3.69 17.19 0.97
CA CYS A 297 3.33 15.86 0.52
C CYS A 297 3.20 15.87 -1.02
N TYR A 298 3.81 14.88 -1.69
CA TYR A 298 3.81 14.83 -3.16
C TYR A 298 4.09 13.42 -3.68
N PHE A 299 3.82 13.20 -4.98
CA PHE A 299 4.22 11.99 -5.69
C PHE A 299 5.57 12.12 -6.39
N ASP A 300 6.41 11.09 -6.25
CA ASP A 300 7.57 10.81 -7.10
C ASP A 300 7.26 9.60 -7.98
N PHE A 301 7.56 9.67 -9.27
CA PHE A 301 7.30 8.62 -10.26
C PHE A 301 8.59 7.99 -10.75
N GLU A 302 8.81 6.72 -10.43
CA GLU A 302 9.94 5.92 -10.91
C GLU A 302 9.63 5.36 -12.30
N LEU A 303 10.10 6.03 -13.36
CA LEU A 303 9.85 5.67 -14.76
C LEU A 303 10.81 4.59 -15.28
N ARG A 304 11.99 4.52 -14.71
CA ARG A 304 13.00 3.50 -15.01
C ARG A 304 13.51 2.87 -13.75
N THR A 305 13.24 1.61 -13.58
CA THR A 305 13.68 0.84 -12.43
C THR A 305 15.21 0.68 -12.43
N SER A 306 15.80 0.77 -11.27
CA SER A 306 17.22 0.49 -11.05
C SER A 306 17.40 -0.68 -10.08
N ASP A 307 18.54 -1.34 -10.16
CA ASP A 307 18.92 -2.46 -9.30
C ASP A 307 20.41 -2.36 -8.96
N GLU A 308 20.84 -3.11 -7.98
CA GLU A 308 22.23 -3.21 -7.58
C GLU A 308 22.82 -4.55 -8.02
N TYR A 309 23.97 -4.49 -8.65
CA TYR A 309 24.76 -5.65 -9.03
C TYR A 309 25.96 -5.77 -8.09
N LEU A 310 26.01 -6.85 -7.33
CA LEU A 310 27.08 -7.12 -6.38
C LEU A 310 28.23 -7.85 -7.07
N MET A 311 29.28 -7.13 -7.44
CA MET A 311 30.47 -7.69 -8.08
C MET A 311 31.58 -7.89 -7.04
N GLY A 312 31.69 -9.11 -6.50
CA GLY A 312 32.77 -9.50 -5.59
C GLY A 312 32.56 -9.19 -4.12
N GLY A 313 31.32 -8.93 -3.69
CA GLY A 313 30.94 -8.71 -2.28
C GLY A 313 29.98 -7.55 -2.09
N GLU A 314 29.37 -7.45 -0.90
CA GLU A 314 28.36 -6.44 -0.57
C GLU A 314 28.91 -5.01 -0.43
N ALA A 315 30.22 -4.84 -0.38
CA ALA A 315 30.86 -3.57 -0.03
C ALA A 315 30.80 -2.49 -1.13
N ASN A 316 30.56 -2.86 -2.41
CA ASN A 316 30.49 -1.92 -3.53
C ASN A 316 29.41 -2.34 -4.54
N PRO A 317 28.15 -2.10 -4.26
CA PRO A 317 27.08 -2.37 -5.20
C PRO A 317 27.21 -1.45 -6.43
N LEU A 318 27.07 -2.03 -7.62
CA LEU A 318 27.10 -1.30 -8.86
C LEU A 318 25.66 -1.04 -9.32
N LYS A 319 25.24 0.21 -9.35
CA LYS A 319 23.90 0.57 -9.81
C LYS A 319 23.73 0.28 -11.31
N VAL A 320 22.69 -0.43 -11.66
CA VAL A 320 22.29 -0.75 -13.03
C VAL A 320 20.87 -0.27 -13.27
N PHE A 321 20.56 0.06 -14.52
CA PHE A 321 19.29 0.65 -14.91
C PHE A 321 18.59 -0.20 -15.97
N GLU A 322 17.25 -0.15 -16.02
CA GLU A 322 16.47 -0.71 -17.11
C GLU A 322 16.91 -0.08 -18.44
N LYS A 323 17.27 -0.94 -19.40
CA LYS A 323 17.91 -0.54 -20.67
C LYS A 323 16.93 -0.28 -21.81
N ARG A 324 15.66 -0.65 -21.67
CA ARG A 324 14.67 -0.66 -22.74
C ARG A 324 13.85 0.61 -22.87
N GLY A 325 14.23 1.66 -22.15
CA GLY A 325 13.54 2.92 -22.16
C GLY A 325 12.50 3.05 -21.04
N ILE A 326 11.62 4.02 -21.17
CA ILE A 326 10.51 4.25 -20.24
C ILE A 326 9.38 3.31 -20.66
N LEU A 327 8.94 2.45 -19.73
CA LEU A 327 7.88 1.46 -19.96
C LEU A 327 6.54 1.85 -19.33
N VAL A 328 6.42 3.09 -18.85
CA VAL A 328 5.20 3.71 -18.33
C VAL A 328 4.78 4.74 -19.38
N PRO A 329 3.69 4.55 -20.12
CA PRO A 329 3.38 5.40 -21.28
C PRO A 329 2.91 6.79 -20.91
N GLU A 330 2.29 6.94 -19.72
CA GLU A 330 1.68 8.19 -19.29
C GLU A 330 1.73 8.31 -17.76
N ILE A 331 1.87 9.54 -17.28
CA ILE A 331 1.60 9.92 -15.90
C ILE A 331 0.39 10.87 -15.90
N GLU A 332 -0.54 10.67 -15.00
CA GLU A 332 -1.64 11.61 -14.74
C GLU A 332 -1.83 11.78 -13.24
N VAL A 333 -1.83 13.05 -12.79
CA VAL A 333 -2.14 13.41 -11.40
C VAL A 333 -3.31 14.38 -11.40
N ARG A 334 -4.32 14.09 -10.58
CA ARG A 334 -5.53 14.90 -10.43
C ARG A 334 -5.57 15.54 -9.05
N TYR A 335 -5.82 16.85 -9.01
CA TYR A 335 -5.90 17.67 -7.80
C TYR A 335 -7.34 18.12 -7.61
N TYR A 336 -8.05 17.51 -6.66
CA TYR A 336 -9.46 17.77 -6.36
C TYR A 336 -9.58 18.63 -5.11
N PRO A 337 -10.00 19.90 -5.20
CA PRO A 337 -10.40 20.66 -4.01
C PRO A 337 -11.56 19.96 -3.30
N VAL A 338 -11.50 19.95 -1.97
CA VAL A 338 -12.51 19.34 -1.10
C VAL A 338 -13.05 20.40 -0.16
N SER A 339 -14.37 20.50 -0.06
CA SER A 339 -15.07 21.40 0.85
C SER A 339 -16.33 20.70 1.34
N ASN A 340 -16.77 21.04 2.54
CA ASN A 340 -18.02 20.56 3.11
C ASN A 340 -18.91 21.76 3.49
N GLU A 341 -20.09 21.85 2.88
CA GLU A 341 -21.03 22.97 3.12
C GLU A 341 -21.77 22.83 4.46
N ASP A 342 -21.85 21.63 5.00
CA ASP A 342 -22.55 21.31 6.24
C ASP A 342 -21.65 21.43 7.48
N LYS A 343 -20.33 21.54 7.28
CA LYS A 343 -19.32 21.65 8.34
C LYS A 343 -18.52 22.95 8.21
N SER A 344 -18.07 23.48 9.34
CA SER A 344 -17.16 24.65 9.36
C SER A 344 -15.73 24.31 8.96
N GLU A 345 -15.35 23.04 9.06
CA GLU A 345 -14.01 22.52 8.77
C GLU A 345 -14.11 21.23 7.95
N VAL A 346 -13.13 21.02 7.11
CA VAL A 346 -12.93 19.77 6.36
C VAL A 346 -12.13 18.80 7.21
N ASP A 347 -12.47 17.52 7.15
CA ASP A 347 -11.73 16.47 7.84
C ASP A 347 -11.37 15.30 6.89
N PHE A 348 -10.76 14.25 7.46
CA PHE A 348 -10.35 13.09 6.66
C PHE A 348 -11.54 12.25 6.13
N ILE A 349 -12.72 12.38 6.72
CA ILE A 349 -13.96 11.78 6.18
C ILE A 349 -14.31 12.41 4.84
N ASP A 350 -14.25 13.75 4.76
CA ASP A 350 -14.55 14.47 3.51
C ASP A 350 -13.56 14.09 2.39
N ILE A 351 -12.29 13.84 2.74
CA ILE A 351 -11.29 13.31 1.80
C ILE A 351 -11.64 11.88 1.38
N ALA A 352 -12.08 11.04 2.31
CA ALA A 352 -12.48 9.66 2.02
C ALA A 352 -13.74 9.61 1.15
N ASP A 353 -14.72 10.46 1.40
CA ASP A 353 -15.95 10.59 0.59
C ASP A 353 -15.62 11.02 -0.83
N LYS A 354 -14.75 12.02 -0.99
CA LYS A 354 -14.31 12.44 -2.33
C LYS A 354 -13.57 11.32 -3.08
N TYR A 355 -12.77 10.53 -2.35
CA TYR A 355 -12.09 9.37 -2.98
C TYR A 355 -13.06 8.24 -3.30
N ARG A 356 -14.07 8.01 -2.47
CA ARG A 356 -15.17 7.07 -2.74
C ARG A 356 -15.95 7.48 -4.01
N ASP A 357 -16.27 8.78 -4.17
CA ASP A 357 -16.89 9.31 -5.37
C ASP A 357 -16.02 9.07 -6.61
N TYR A 358 -14.71 9.27 -6.49
CA TYR A 358 -13.75 8.97 -7.56
C TYR A 358 -13.79 7.49 -7.94
N LEU A 359 -13.73 6.57 -6.97
CA LEU A 359 -13.76 5.12 -7.21
C LEU A 359 -15.09 4.66 -7.83
N THR A 360 -16.22 5.24 -7.41
CA THR A 360 -17.56 4.87 -7.90
C THR A 360 -17.96 5.59 -9.17
N SER A 361 -17.14 6.52 -9.65
CA SER A 361 -17.37 7.21 -10.93
C SER A 361 -17.48 6.23 -12.09
N ALA A 362 -18.18 6.63 -13.15
CA ALA A 362 -18.31 5.82 -14.36
C ALA A 362 -16.96 5.51 -15.04
N GLU A 363 -15.96 6.36 -14.82
CA GLU A 363 -14.60 6.20 -15.36
C GLU A 363 -13.83 5.11 -14.62
N TYR A 364 -13.90 5.07 -13.27
CA TYR A 364 -13.17 4.08 -12.47
C TYR A 364 -13.93 2.75 -12.33
N GLY A 365 -15.23 2.80 -12.00
CA GLY A 365 -16.16 1.70 -12.14
C GLY A 365 -16.32 0.76 -10.95
N VAL A 366 -15.93 1.14 -9.73
CA VAL A 366 -16.25 0.34 -8.54
C VAL A 366 -17.75 0.38 -8.28
N LYS A 367 -18.36 -0.80 -8.19
CA LYS A 367 -19.80 -0.96 -7.90
C LYS A 367 -20.01 -1.47 -6.49
N LYS A 368 -21.16 -1.15 -5.90
CA LYS A 368 -21.61 -1.75 -4.65
C LYS A 368 -21.82 -3.25 -4.88
N SER A 369 -21.29 -4.09 -3.98
CA SER A 369 -21.52 -5.54 -4.01
C SER A 369 -22.95 -5.86 -3.60
N ASP A 370 -23.55 -6.88 -4.23
CA ASP A 370 -24.89 -7.35 -3.89
C ASP A 370 -24.94 -7.97 -2.48
N THR A 371 -23.81 -8.49 -1.99
CA THR A 371 -23.67 -9.15 -0.66
C THR A 371 -23.25 -8.19 0.45
N VAL A 372 -23.11 -6.88 0.19
CA VAL A 372 -22.63 -5.90 1.17
C VAL A 372 -23.50 -5.77 2.43
N HIS A 373 -24.78 -6.12 2.32
CA HIS A 373 -25.73 -6.13 3.44
C HIS A 373 -25.56 -7.35 4.37
N GLU A 374 -24.80 -8.34 3.97
CA GLU A 374 -24.43 -9.49 4.77
C GLU A 374 -23.22 -9.13 5.66
N SER A 375 -23.20 -9.62 6.87
CA SER A 375 -22.04 -9.50 7.77
C SER A 375 -21.47 -10.89 7.99
N PRO A 376 -20.79 -11.49 7.01
CA PRO A 376 -20.35 -12.87 7.08
C PRO A 376 -19.17 -13.03 8.06
N LEU A 377 -19.09 -14.23 8.66
CA LEU A 377 -17.85 -14.70 9.26
C LEU A 377 -16.90 -15.13 8.13
N TYR A 378 -15.68 -14.62 8.12
CA TYR A 378 -14.65 -15.07 7.19
C TYR A 378 -13.84 -16.19 7.83
N VAL A 379 -13.57 -17.23 7.06
CA VAL A 379 -12.80 -18.39 7.51
C VAL A 379 -11.79 -18.76 6.43
N ASP A 380 -10.52 -18.88 6.81
CA ASP A 380 -9.46 -19.39 5.95
C ASP A 380 -9.11 -20.81 6.36
N PHE A 381 -9.33 -21.79 5.47
CA PHE A 381 -8.85 -23.16 5.63
C PHE A 381 -7.53 -23.39 4.88
N TYR A 382 -6.72 -24.29 5.42
CA TYR A 382 -5.48 -24.76 4.82
C TYR A 382 -5.60 -26.27 4.61
N GLY A 383 -5.62 -26.71 3.33
CA GLY A 383 -5.90 -28.10 2.96
C GLY A 383 -4.77 -29.04 3.33
N ALA A 384 -3.64 -28.94 2.64
CA ALA A 384 -2.48 -29.79 2.93
C ALA A 384 -1.16 -29.06 2.66
N VAL A 385 -0.11 -29.52 3.29
CA VAL A 385 1.24 -28.95 3.22
C VAL A 385 2.28 -30.02 2.86
N MET A 386 3.45 -29.58 2.36
CA MET A 386 4.58 -30.47 2.19
C MET A 386 5.37 -30.55 3.49
N LYS A 387 5.45 -31.74 4.10
CA LYS A 387 6.15 -32.02 5.35
C LYS A 387 7.22 -33.08 5.16
N GLN A 388 8.34 -32.95 5.84
CA GLN A 388 9.37 -33.99 5.87
C GLN A 388 9.09 -34.94 7.01
N GLU A 389 8.82 -36.21 6.66
CA GLU A 389 8.55 -37.28 7.61
C GLU A 389 9.61 -38.39 7.53
N SER A 390 9.78 -39.11 8.62
CA SER A 390 10.71 -40.22 8.69
C SER A 390 10.01 -41.54 8.31
N VAL A 391 10.26 -42.01 7.10
CA VAL A 391 9.76 -43.32 6.64
C VAL A 391 10.88 -44.35 6.76
N LEU A 392 10.76 -45.31 7.68
CA LEU A 392 11.76 -46.31 7.98
C LEU A 392 13.17 -45.73 8.28
N GLY A 393 13.23 -44.56 8.93
CA GLY A 393 14.46 -43.87 9.23
C GLY A 393 15.07 -43.01 8.09
N VAL A 394 14.37 -42.92 6.95
CA VAL A 394 14.76 -42.10 5.81
C VAL A 394 13.84 -40.86 5.77
N PRO A 395 14.38 -39.64 5.74
CA PRO A 395 13.54 -38.46 5.58
C PRO A 395 12.94 -38.40 4.17
N VAL A 396 11.61 -38.34 4.10
CA VAL A 396 10.85 -38.24 2.86
C VAL A 396 9.90 -37.07 2.94
N THR A 397 9.92 -36.16 1.97
CA THR A 397 8.95 -35.07 1.89
C THR A 397 7.68 -35.55 1.24
N MET A 398 6.55 -35.51 1.95
CA MET A 398 5.25 -35.94 1.49
C MET A 398 4.15 -34.94 1.80
N GLN A 399 2.98 -35.12 1.21
CA GLN A 399 1.81 -34.31 1.50
C GLN A 399 1.25 -34.73 2.87
N HIS A 400 1.05 -33.76 3.73
CA HIS A 400 0.41 -33.91 5.03
C HIS A 400 -0.87 -33.08 5.02
N GLU A 401 -2.00 -33.68 5.29
CA GLU A 401 -3.29 -33.01 5.38
C GLU A 401 -3.35 -32.16 6.68
N ALA A 402 -3.91 -30.97 6.59
CA ALA A 402 -4.18 -30.10 7.73
C ALA A 402 -5.70 -29.92 7.92
N THR A 403 -6.44 -29.88 6.81
CA THR A 403 -7.90 -29.88 6.80
C THR A 403 -8.37 -30.50 5.49
N ASN A 404 -8.93 -31.69 5.50
CA ASN A 404 -9.54 -32.28 4.32
C ASN A 404 -10.98 -31.76 4.10
N PHE A 405 -11.63 -32.14 3.00
CA PHE A 405 -12.95 -31.58 2.64
C PHE A 405 -14.07 -32.04 3.57
N GLU A 406 -14.00 -33.25 4.14
CA GLU A 406 -14.96 -33.74 5.12
C GLU A 406 -14.79 -33.01 6.46
N GLU A 407 -13.57 -32.84 6.94
CA GLU A 407 -13.25 -32.06 8.15
C GLU A 407 -13.66 -30.60 8.04
N ALA A 408 -13.41 -29.96 6.88
CA ALA A 408 -13.87 -28.61 6.62
C ALA A 408 -15.40 -28.51 6.74
N GLN A 409 -16.15 -29.47 6.21
CA GLN A 409 -17.60 -29.53 6.34
C GLN A 409 -18.02 -29.71 7.80
N GLU A 410 -17.29 -30.52 8.58
CA GLU A 410 -17.56 -30.69 10.01
C GLU A 410 -17.38 -29.40 10.80
N ILE A 411 -16.27 -28.66 10.57
CA ILE A 411 -16.00 -27.36 11.21
C ILE A 411 -17.10 -26.35 10.83
N LEU A 412 -17.46 -26.24 9.55
CA LEU A 412 -18.53 -25.36 9.08
C LEU A 412 -19.89 -25.73 9.71
N THR A 413 -20.16 -27.03 9.90
CA THR A 413 -21.36 -27.51 10.60
C THR A 413 -21.38 -27.07 12.05
N GLN A 414 -20.25 -27.13 12.75
CA GLN A 414 -20.12 -26.68 14.14
C GLN A 414 -20.30 -25.16 14.25
N LEU A 415 -19.65 -24.37 13.37
CA LEU A 415 -19.81 -22.91 13.30
C LEU A 415 -21.27 -22.53 13.08
N ASN A 416 -21.96 -23.18 12.13
CA ASN A 416 -23.37 -22.95 11.85
C ASN A 416 -24.24 -23.30 13.07
N ALA A 417 -24.03 -24.46 13.69
CA ALA A 417 -24.72 -24.85 14.93
C ALA A 417 -24.44 -23.87 16.09
N GLY A 418 -23.24 -23.31 16.12
CA GLY A 418 -22.84 -22.21 17.03
C GLY A 418 -23.53 -20.88 16.73
N GLY A 419 -24.19 -20.73 15.55
CA GLY A 419 -24.98 -19.56 15.15
C GLY A 419 -24.34 -18.67 14.08
N ALA A 420 -23.21 -19.08 13.47
CA ALA A 420 -22.65 -18.44 12.29
C ALA A 420 -23.44 -18.87 11.05
N ASP A 421 -24.48 -18.11 10.69
CA ASP A 421 -25.46 -18.44 9.66
C ASP A 421 -25.11 -17.86 8.27
N THR A 422 -24.03 -17.12 8.16
CA THR A 422 -23.49 -16.58 6.89
C THR A 422 -21.97 -16.61 6.97
N MET A 423 -21.34 -17.33 6.05
CA MET A 423 -19.88 -17.49 6.05
C MET A 423 -19.28 -17.31 4.66
N VAL A 424 -18.10 -16.70 4.61
CA VAL A 424 -17.24 -16.63 3.42
C VAL A 424 -15.95 -17.38 3.73
N VAL A 425 -15.68 -18.41 2.95
CA VAL A 425 -14.60 -19.37 3.20
C VAL A 425 -13.57 -19.28 2.09
N LYS A 426 -12.34 -18.94 2.42
CA LYS A 426 -11.19 -19.07 1.52
C LYS A 426 -10.51 -20.43 1.79
N TYR A 427 -10.45 -21.29 0.79
CA TYR A 427 -9.85 -22.61 0.95
C TYR A 427 -8.49 -22.67 0.23
N ASN A 428 -7.42 -22.57 1.02
CA ASN A 428 -6.04 -22.57 0.55
C ASN A 428 -5.49 -23.98 0.36
N GLN A 429 -4.47 -24.16 -0.50
CA GLN A 429 -3.78 -25.43 -0.77
C GLN A 429 -4.73 -26.61 -1.05
N TRP A 430 -5.76 -26.40 -1.83
CA TRP A 430 -6.75 -27.42 -2.15
C TRP A 430 -6.40 -28.25 -3.39
N THR A 431 -5.42 -27.80 -4.21
CA THR A 431 -4.99 -28.52 -5.41
C THR A 431 -3.66 -29.23 -5.23
N GLU A 432 -3.47 -30.33 -5.96
CA GLU A 432 -2.19 -31.05 -6.01
C GLU A 432 -0.99 -30.18 -6.41
N ALA A 433 -1.23 -29.18 -7.27
CA ALA A 433 -0.16 -28.32 -7.75
C ALA A 433 0.24 -27.31 -6.67
N ASP A 434 -0.71 -26.68 -6.02
CA ASP A 434 -0.52 -25.68 -5.00
C ASP A 434 0.18 -26.28 -3.76
N ILE A 435 -0.32 -27.40 -3.24
CA ILE A 435 0.31 -28.14 -2.14
C ILE A 435 1.80 -28.39 -2.43
N LYS A 436 2.15 -28.72 -3.68
CA LYS A 436 3.53 -28.99 -4.12
C LYS A 436 4.31 -27.74 -4.51
N GLU A 437 3.82 -26.54 -4.16
CA GLU A 437 4.43 -25.27 -4.50
C GLU A 437 4.70 -25.12 -6.02
N LYS A 438 3.77 -25.59 -6.86
CA LYS A 438 3.82 -25.49 -8.33
C LYS A 438 2.72 -24.55 -8.79
N VAL A 439 2.87 -24.00 -9.99
CA VAL A 439 1.81 -23.18 -10.56
C VAL A 439 0.52 -23.99 -10.67
N ALA A 440 -0.51 -23.56 -9.95
CA ALA A 440 -1.84 -24.13 -9.93
C ALA A 440 -2.72 -23.41 -10.97
N ASP A 441 -2.70 -23.88 -12.21
CA ASP A 441 -3.49 -23.30 -13.31
C ASP A 441 -4.69 -24.20 -13.70
N ALA A 442 -5.09 -25.12 -12.79
CA ALA A 442 -6.21 -26.01 -13.00
C ALA A 442 -6.97 -26.31 -11.69
N ALA A 443 -8.28 -26.24 -11.73
CA ALA A 443 -9.16 -26.69 -10.66
C ALA A 443 -9.12 -28.23 -10.55
N LYS A 444 -8.22 -28.72 -9.74
CA LYS A 444 -8.04 -30.16 -9.53
C LYS A 444 -7.89 -30.46 -8.04
N PRO A 445 -9.00 -30.79 -7.35
CA PRO A 445 -8.96 -31.13 -5.93
C PRO A 445 -7.94 -32.23 -5.65
N ALA A 446 -7.14 -32.05 -4.60
CA ALA A 446 -6.09 -32.97 -4.24
C ALA A 446 -6.66 -34.27 -3.68
N SER A 447 -6.08 -35.41 -4.07
CA SER A 447 -6.54 -36.75 -3.63
C SER A 447 -6.29 -36.97 -2.14
N VAL A 448 -5.28 -36.31 -1.56
CA VAL A 448 -4.99 -36.37 -0.12
C VAL A 448 -6.12 -35.71 0.72
N LEU A 449 -6.88 -34.81 0.12
CA LEU A 449 -8.00 -34.11 0.77
C LEU A 449 -9.37 -34.74 0.52
N GLY A 450 -9.42 -35.99 -0.08
CA GLY A 450 -10.67 -36.63 -0.45
C GLY A 450 -10.99 -36.55 -1.95
N GLY A 451 -10.28 -35.69 -2.69
CA GLY A 451 -10.42 -35.57 -4.14
C GLY A 451 -11.70 -34.88 -4.60
N LYS A 452 -12.11 -35.18 -5.83
CA LYS A 452 -13.22 -34.46 -6.47
C LYS A 452 -14.59 -34.71 -5.81
N SER A 453 -14.87 -35.92 -5.36
CA SER A 453 -16.18 -36.29 -4.77
C SER A 453 -16.44 -35.48 -3.50
N ASP A 454 -15.50 -35.53 -2.57
CA ASP A 454 -15.67 -34.93 -1.26
C ASP A 454 -15.63 -33.40 -1.36
N PHE A 455 -14.92 -32.87 -2.37
CA PHE A 455 -14.98 -31.42 -2.68
C PHE A 455 -16.35 -31.02 -3.24
N GLU A 456 -16.97 -31.82 -4.12
CA GLU A 456 -18.32 -31.54 -4.62
C GLU A 456 -19.37 -31.68 -3.50
N ASP A 457 -19.19 -32.62 -2.56
CA ASP A 457 -20.05 -32.75 -1.37
C ASP A 457 -19.94 -31.54 -0.44
N LEU A 458 -18.72 -31.05 -0.19
CA LEU A 458 -18.49 -29.81 0.56
C LEU A 458 -19.17 -28.60 -0.10
N LEU A 459 -19.03 -28.43 -1.41
CA LEU A 459 -19.70 -27.35 -2.15
C LEU A 459 -21.23 -27.47 -2.09
N GLY A 460 -21.76 -28.69 -2.16
CA GLY A 460 -23.20 -28.97 -2.02
C GLY A 460 -23.72 -28.63 -0.63
N TYR A 461 -22.97 -28.96 0.41
CA TYR A 461 -23.26 -28.55 1.79
C TYR A 461 -23.27 -27.02 1.94
N ALA A 462 -22.21 -26.37 1.45
CA ALA A 462 -22.05 -24.92 1.55
C ALA A 462 -23.23 -24.15 0.89
N ALA A 463 -23.59 -24.55 -0.33
CA ALA A 463 -24.73 -23.96 -1.06
C ALA A 463 -26.07 -24.11 -0.34
N GLY A 464 -26.25 -25.16 0.46
CA GLY A 464 -27.45 -25.38 1.29
C GLY A 464 -27.49 -24.61 2.60
N ASN A 465 -26.39 -23.98 3.02
CA ASN A 465 -26.21 -23.39 4.35
C ASN A 465 -25.75 -21.92 4.34
N ASN A 466 -25.91 -21.21 3.23
CA ASN A 466 -25.49 -19.79 3.08
C ASN A 466 -24.00 -19.60 3.34
N ILE A 467 -23.18 -20.45 2.72
CA ILE A 467 -21.72 -20.43 2.84
C ILE A 467 -21.14 -20.31 1.43
N ASP A 468 -20.33 -19.29 1.20
CA ASP A 468 -19.62 -19.08 -0.05
C ASP A 468 -18.18 -19.58 0.08
N ILE A 469 -17.83 -20.62 -0.69
CA ILE A 469 -16.46 -21.16 -0.71
C ILE A 469 -15.72 -20.58 -1.92
N TYR A 470 -14.57 -19.98 -1.66
CA TYR A 470 -13.61 -19.44 -2.63
C TYR A 470 -12.35 -20.31 -2.63
N PRO A 471 -12.26 -21.29 -3.55
CA PRO A 471 -11.06 -22.10 -3.71
C PRO A 471 -9.90 -21.19 -4.15
N ASP A 472 -8.86 -21.08 -3.32
CA ASP A 472 -7.73 -20.18 -3.53
C ASP A 472 -6.58 -20.86 -4.30
N VAL A 473 -5.91 -20.08 -5.15
CA VAL A 473 -4.65 -20.49 -5.79
C VAL A 473 -3.65 -19.35 -5.73
N ASP A 474 -2.62 -19.46 -4.90
CA ASP A 474 -1.56 -18.45 -4.84
C ASP A 474 -0.38 -18.83 -5.75
N ASN A 475 -0.35 -18.24 -6.92
CA ASN A 475 0.67 -18.48 -7.94
C ASN A 475 1.82 -17.46 -7.91
N LEU A 476 2.01 -16.72 -6.82
CA LEU A 476 3.09 -15.72 -6.69
C LEU A 476 4.47 -16.37 -6.86
N THR A 477 4.66 -17.52 -6.21
CA THR A 477 5.93 -18.25 -6.23
C THR A 477 5.73 -19.69 -6.66
N PHE A 478 6.77 -20.32 -7.21
CA PHE A 478 6.65 -21.67 -7.71
C PHE A 478 7.97 -22.45 -7.73
N LYS A 479 7.84 -23.78 -7.73
CA LYS A 479 8.86 -24.76 -8.13
C LYS A 479 8.62 -25.24 -9.56
N SER A 480 9.68 -25.63 -10.27
CA SER A 480 9.57 -26.14 -11.65
C SER A 480 8.55 -27.27 -11.79
N SER A 481 7.73 -27.19 -12.82
CA SER A 481 6.75 -28.21 -13.19
C SER A 481 6.56 -28.29 -14.71
N LEU A 482 5.76 -29.26 -15.19
CA LEU A 482 5.44 -29.33 -16.60
C LEU A 482 4.68 -28.06 -17.04
N GLY A 483 5.24 -27.37 -18.02
CA GLY A 483 4.69 -26.13 -18.56
C GLY A 483 5.15 -24.85 -17.86
N TYR A 484 5.79 -24.96 -16.69
CA TYR A 484 6.36 -23.82 -15.91
C TYR A 484 7.75 -24.18 -15.40
N TRP A 485 8.79 -23.63 -16.06
CA TRP A 485 10.18 -23.93 -15.77
C TRP A 485 10.85 -22.74 -15.10
N THR A 486 11.60 -22.94 -14.03
CA THR A 486 12.31 -21.86 -13.33
C THR A 486 13.25 -21.06 -14.24
N MET A 487 13.81 -21.66 -15.27
CA MET A 487 14.68 -20.95 -16.24
C MET A 487 13.93 -20.01 -17.20
N THR A 488 12.64 -20.21 -17.43
CA THR A 488 11.88 -19.46 -18.45
C THR A 488 10.72 -18.67 -17.88
N ASN A 489 10.19 -19.08 -16.74
CA ASN A 489 8.98 -18.50 -16.14
C ASN A 489 9.28 -17.75 -14.82
N THR A 490 10.55 -17.69 -14.39
CA THR A 490 10.94 -16.83 -13.27
C THR A 490 11.11 -15.39 -13.73
N ALA A 491 10.61 -14.45 -12.96
CA ALA A 491 10.86 -13.02 -13.16
C ALA A 491 12.37 -12.72 -13.04
N VAL A 492 12.85 -11.81 -13.86
CA VAL A 492 14.27 -11.46 -13.95
C VAL A 492 14.45 -10.02 -13.46
N ARG A 493 15.43 -9.80 -12.61
CA ARG A 493 15.82 -8.47 -12.08
C ARG A 493 16.50 -7.63 -13.16
N VAL A 494 16.58 -6.33 -12.94
CA VAL A 494 17.35 -5.40 -13.81
C VAL A 494 18.83 -5.78 -13.86
N SER A 495 19.37 -6.37 -12.79
CA SER A 495 20.73 -6.94 -12.74
C SER A 495 20.93 -8.24 -13.53
N ASN A 496 19.91 -8.73 -14.23
CA ASN A 496 19.84 -10.03 -14.92
C ASN A 496 19.89 -11.27 -14.00
N ALA A 497 19.69 -11.11 -12.70
CA ALA A 497 19.52 -12.25 -11.81
C ALA A 497 18.06 -12.73 -11.81
N TYR A 498 17.84 -14.03 -11.62
CA TYR A 498 16.50 -14.57 -11.38
C TYR A 498 15.98 -14.12 -10.03
N SER A 499 14.74 -13.67 -9.98
CA SER A 499 14.09 -13.30 -8.74
C SER A 499 13.68 -14.55 -7.95
N ARG A 500 14.16 -14.66 -6.74
CA ARG A 500 13.85 -15.75 -5.83
C ARG A 500 13.39 -15.21 -4.49
N GLN A 501 12.36 -15.83 -3.94
CA GLN A 501 11.84 -15.52 -2.62
C GLN A 501 12.45 -16.49 -1.61
N LEU A 502 13.10 -15.94 -0.61
CA LEU A 502 13.74 -16.68 0.49
C LEU A 502 12.75 -16.79 1.65
N THR A 503 12.84 -17.88 2.39
CA THR A 503 12.17 -18.01 3.67
C THR A 503 13.12 -17.51 4.76
N TYR A 504 12.60 -16.71 5.69
CA TYR A 504 13.37 -16.17 6.81
C TYR A 504 12.87 -16.75 8.12
N ASP A 505 13.81 -16.98 9.03
CA ASP A 505 13.48 -17.22 10.44
C ASP A 505 12.98 -15.91 11.04
N LEU A 506 11.72 -15.89 11.49
CA LEU A 506 11.08 -14.67 12.01
C LEU A 506 11.70 -14.19 13.32
N ALA A 507 12.23 -15.11 14.13
CA ALA A 507 12.82 -14.76 15.43
C ALA A 507 14.20 -14.12 15.28
N TYR A 508 14.98 -14.56 14.29
CA TYR A 508 16.37 -14.12 14.11
C TYR A 508 16.57 -13.16 12.94
N GLY A 509 15.61 -13.03 12.05
CA GLY A 509 15.72 -12.16 10.86
C GLY A 509 16.76 -12.63 9.84
N ILE A 510 17.12 -13.91 9.85
CA ILE A 510 18.10 -14.50 8.94
C ILE A 510 17.43 -15.48 7.97
N GLU A 511 18.07 -15.71 6.82
CA GLU A 511 17.62 -16.71 5.86
C GLU A 511 17.52 -18.08 6.51
N ASN A 512 16.34 -18.70 6.46
CA ASN A 512 16.14 -20.08 6.85
C ASN A 512 16.56 -21.01 5.72
N LYS A 513 17.76 -21.52 5.79
CA LYS A 513 18.35 -22.41 4.76
C LYS A 513 17.77 -23.82 4.73
N TYR A 514 16.86 -24.14 5.63
CA TYR A 514 16.11 -25.41 5.60
C TYR A 514 15.19 -25.48 4.40
N TYR A 515 14.68 -24.34 3.96
CA TYR A 515 13.77 -24.26 2.80
C TYR A 515 14.52 -23.74 1.57
N ASP A 516 14.28 -24.40 0.42
CA ASP A 516 14.73 -23.91 -0.87
C ASP A 516 14.06 -22.59 -1.22
N ALA A 517 14.80 -21.67 -1.83
CA ALA A 517 14.22 -20.44 -2.37
C ALA A 517 13.22 -20.75 -3.50
N LEU A 518 12.03 -20.18 -3.43
CA LEU A 518 11.01 -20.29 -4.48
C LEU A 518 11.26 -19.25 -5.59
N SER A 519 10.93 -19.60 -6.81
CA SER A 519 11.00 -18.71 -7.97
C SER A 519 9.78 -17.80 -7.99
N LEU A 520 9.97 -16.49 -8.19
CA LEU A 520 8.87 -15.54 -8.41
C LEU A 520 8.33 -15.73 -9.84
N LEU A 521 7.01 -15.95 -9.97
CA LEU A 521 6.40 -16.19 -11.29
C LEU A 521 6.48 -14.92 -12.14
N SER A 522 7.02 -15.03 -13.34
CA SER A 522 7.08 -13.90 -14.27
C SER A 522 5.69 -13.47 -14.74
N PRO A 523 5.37 -12.14 -14.74
CA PRO A 523 4.14 -11.62 -15.35
C PRO A 523 3.94 -12.05 -16.82
N ARG A 524 5.01 -12.38 -17.54
CA ARG A 524 4.91 -12.98 -18.89
C ARG A 524 4.17 -14.33 -18.93
N SER A 525 3.99 -14.96 -17.78
CA SER A 525 3.28 -16.25 -17.65
C SER A 525 1.79 -16.08 -17.31
N TYR A 526 1.35 -14.87 -16.97
CA TYR A 526 -0.01 -14.59 -16.49
C TYR A 526 -1.07 -14.96 -17.53
N GLU A 527 -0.92 -14.56 -18.79
CA GLU A 527 -1.89 -14.87 -19.85
C GLU A 527 -2.20 -16.38 -19.91
N LYS A 528 -1.14 -17.21 -19.96
CA LYS A 528 -1.31 -18.67 -20.00
C LYS A 528 -1.95 -19.20 -18.73
N MET A 529 -1.48 -18.75 -17.58
CA MET A 529 -1.93 -19.21 -16.26
C MET A 529 -3.40 -18.86 -16.04
N PHE A 530 -3.79 -17.60 -16.19
CA PHE A 530 -5.18 -17.15 -16.00
C PHE A 530 -6.14 -17.79 -17.01
N LYS A 531 -5.74 -17.92 -18.28
CA LYS A 531 -6.54 -18.60 -19.30
C LYS A 531 -6.84 -20.06 -18.95
N ASN A 532 -5.83 -20.80 -18.47
CA ASN A 532 -6.01 -22.18 -18.07
C ASN A 532 -6.87 -22.28 -16.81
N LEU A 533 -6.61 -21.43 -15.84
CA LEU A 533 -7.32 -21.36 -14.56
C LEU A 533 -8.80 -21.07 -14.79
N THR A 534 -9.15 -19.98 -15.47
CA THR A 534 -10.53 -19.60 -15.81
C THR A 534 -11.27 -20.75 -16.51
N LYS A 535 -10.65 -21.32 -17.56
CA LYS A 535 -11.24 -22.45 -18.26
C LYS A 535 -11.49 -23.66 -17.37
N SER A 536 -10.58 -23.94 -16.44
CA SER A 536 -10.68 -25.09 -15.55
C SER A 536 -11.76 -24.89 -14.49
N TYR A 537 -11.85 -23.70 -13.89
CA TYR A 537 -12.90 -23.34 -12.93
C TYR A 537 -14.29 -23.41 -13.58
N THR A 538 -14.46 -22.76 -14.73
CA THR A 538 -15.73 -22.80 -15.49
C THR A 538 -16.13 -24.23 -15.86
N LYS A 539 -15.15 -25.06 -16.28
CA LYS A 539 -15.43 -26.48 -16.64
C LYS A 539 -15.86 -27.29 -15.42
N MET A 540 -15.33 -27.00 -14.24
CA MET A 540 -15.72 -27.67 -13.00
C MET A 540 -17.06 -27.15 -12.45
N GLY A 541 -17.57 -26.03 -12.97
CA GLY A 541 -18.81 -25.41 -12.52
C GLY A 541 -18.64 -24.55 -11.28
N LEU A 542 -17.41 -24.12 -10.98
CA LEU A 542 -17.12 -23.19 -9.87
C LEU A 542 -17.57 -21.78 -10.26
N THR A 543 -18.17 -21.09 -9.30
CA THR A 543 -18.69 -19.72 -9.44
C THR A 543 -17.92 -18.71 -8.61
N ASN A 544 -17.01 -19.19 -7.75
CA ASN A 544 -16.24 -18.35 -6.83
C ASN A 544 -14.75 -18.68 -6.97
N ILE A 545 -13.89 -17.69 -6.85
CA ILE A 545 -12.44 -17.83 -6.97
C ILE A 545 -11.68 -16.83 -6.09
N SER A 546 -10.56 -17.30 -5.55
CA SER A 546 -9.49 -16.42 -5.03
C SER A 546 -8.17 -16.72 -5.74
N VAL A 547 -7.33 -15.71 -5.92
CA VAL A 547 -6.00 -15.82 -6.54
C VAL A 547 -4.90 -15.30 -5.60
N GLY A 548 -5.13 -15.41 -4.32
CA GLY A 548 -4.19 -15.19 -3.23
C GLY A 548 -3.52 -13.82 -3.29
N SER A 549 -2.25 -13.81 -3.00
CA SER A 549 -1.42 -12.60 -2.89
C SER A 549 -1.26 -11.80 -4.20
N MET A 550 -1.70 -12.32 -5.36
CA MET A 550 -1.70 -11.57 -6.63
C MET A 550 -2.64 -10.34 -6.59
N SER A 551 -3.58 -10.28 -5.65
CA SER A 551 -4.44 -9.12 -5.37
C SER A 551 -3.68 -7.89 -4.84
N THR A 552 -2.54 -8.11 -4.21
CA THR A 552 -1.73 -7.08 -3.54
C THR A 552 -0.31 -6.97 -4.05
N LYS A 553 0.30 -8.06 -4.55
CA LYS A 553 1.70 -8.06 -4.97
C LYS A 553 1.84 -7.67 -6.43
N LEU A 554 2.37 -6.46 -6.66
CA LEU A 554 2.62 -5.92 -7.99
C LEU A 554 4.12 -5.79 -8.24
N TYR A 555 4.61 -6.41 -9.31
CA TYR A 555 6.02 -6.42 -9.70
C TYR A 555 6.21 -6.58 -11.20
N GLY A 556 7.42 -6.27 -11.68
CA GLY A 556 7.79 -6.39 -13.09
C GLY A 556 8.59 -7.65 -13.41
N ASP A 557 9.06 -7.74 -14.66
CA ASP A 557 10.05 -8.69 -15.14
C ASP A 557 10.96 -7.98 -16.14
N TYR A 558 12.22 -7.86 -15.81
CA TYR A 558 13.21 -7.08 -16.59
C TYR A 558 14.08 -7.97 -17.48
N GLY A 559 13.62 -9.20 -17.75
CA GLY A 559 14.24 -10.15 -18.66
C GLY A 559 14.18 -9.72 -20.14
N ARG A 560 14.41 -10.64 -21.10
CA ARG A 560 14.49 -10.34 -22.52
C ARG A 560 13.26 -9.61 -23.10
N ASN A 561 12.07 -9.98 -22.63
CA ASN A 561 10.80 -9.34 -22.97
C ASN A 561 10.28 -8.70 -21.69
N SER A 562 10.78 -7.51 -21.36
CA SER A 562 10.41 -6.83 -20.11
C SER A 562 8.92 -6.55 -20.02
N VAL A 563 8.40 -6.76 -18.80
CA VAL A 563 7.08 -6.32 -18.37
C VAL A 563 7.29 -5.37 -17.20
N SER A 564 6.94 -4.10 -17.35
CA SER A 564 7.01 -3.14 -16.24
C SER A 564 5.91 -3.40 -15.22
N ARG A 565 6.00 -2.80 -14.04
CA ARG A 565 4.90 -2.82 -13.05
C ARG A 565 3.60 -2.27 -13.65
N GLU A 566 3.69 -1.22 -14.48
CA GLU A 566 2.51 -0.63 -15.14
C GLU A 566 1.86 -1.61 -16.12
N MET A 567 2.66 -2.31 -16.92
CA MET A 567 2.16 -3.36 -17.81
C MET A 567 1.55 -4.51 -17.01
N ALA A 568 2.23 -4.99 -15.95
CA ALA A 568 1.72 -6.05 -15.09
C ALA A 568 0.41 -5.67 -14.39
N LYS A 569 0.27 -4.40 -13.93
CA LYS A 569 -0.98 -3.87 -13.38
C LYS A 569 -2.14 -3.95 -14.39
N ASN A 570 -1.91 -3.50 -15.62
CA ASN A 570 -2.91 -3.51 -16.67
C ASN A 570 -3.31 -4.94 -17.07
N ASP A 571 -2.33 -5.85 -17.11
CA ASP A 571 -2.58 -7.28 -17.33
C ASP A 571 -3.43 -7.87 -16.19
N LEU A 572 -3.05 -7.66 -14.93
CA LEU A 572 -3.82 -8.13 -13.77
C LEU A 572 -5.25 -7.57 -13.77
N ARG A 573 -5.42 -6.29 -14.07
CA ARG A 573 -6.75 -5.67 -14.20
C ARG A 573 -7.62 -6.43 -15.21
N THR A 574 -7.06 -6.75 -16.39
CA THR A 574 -7.74 -7.50 -17.44
C THR A 574 -8.08 -8.92 -17.01
N TYR A 575 -7.19 -9.57 -16.25
CA TYR A 575 -7.44 -10.94 -15.79
C TYR A 575 -8.48 -10.98 -14.66
N TYR A 576 -8.45 -10.04 -13.71
CA TYR A 576 -9.50 -9.93 -12.70
C TYR A 576 -10.88 -9.68 -13.34
N GLN A 577 -10.97 -8.79 -14.35
CA GLN A 577 -12.17 -8.62 -15.13
C GLN A 577 -12.62 -9.94 -15.79
N THR A 578 -11.71 -10.71 -16.34
CA THR A 578 -12.01 -12.01 -16.95
C THR A 578 -12.51 -13.03 -15.93
N LEU A 579 -11.96 -13.03 -14.71
CA LEU A 579 -12.43 -13.90 -13.63
C LEU A 579 -13.85 -13.52 -13.20
N ASP A 580 -14.11 -12.24 -12.97
CA ASP A 580 -15.41 -11.71 -12.64
C ASP A 580 -16.46 -12.09 -13.71
N GLU A 581 -16.18 -11.83 -15.00
CA GLU A 581 -17.12 -12.09 -16.11
C GLU A 581 -17.35 -13.58 -16.40
N GLN A 582 -16.34 -14.45 -16.20
CA GLN A 582 -16.40 -15.85 -16.68
C GLN A 582 -16.48 -16.89 -15.56
N VAL A 583 -15.95 -16.62 -14.39
CA VAL A 583 -16.07 -17.50 -13.22
C VAL A 583 -17.23 -17.00 -12.35
N GLY A 584 -17.24 -15.73 -11.99
CA GLY A 584 -18.27 -15.11 -11.17
C GLY A 584 -17.65 -14.34 -10.01
N SER A 585 -18.00 -14.65 -8.76
CA SER A 585 -17.53 -13.90 -7.61
C SER A 585 -16.04 -14.07 -7.33
N VAL A 586 -15.36 -12.96 -7.06
CA VAL A 586 -13.91 -12.91 -6.81
C VAL A 586 -13.64 -12.41 -5.39
N LEU A 587 -12.88 -13.19 -4.62
CA LEU A 587 -12.36 -12.79 -3.31
C LEU A 587 -10.90 -12.35 -3.47
N ALA A 588 -10.56 -11.18 -2.93
CA ALA A 588 -9.22 -10.64 -2.91
C ALA A 588 -8.60 -10.76 -1.51
N ASP A 589 -7.35 -11.21 -1.43
CA ASP A 589 -6.55 -11.22 -0.21
C ASP A 589 -5.83 -9.87 -0.06
N GLY A 590 -6.52 -8.88 0.54
CA GLY A 590 -6.26 -7.47 0.36
C GLY A 590 -6.59 -7.01 -1.08
N ALA A 591 -6.82 -5.74 -1.31
CA ALA A 591 -7.13 -5.26 -2.66
C ALA A 591 -6.45 -3.94 -2.98
N ASN A 592 -5.59 -3.95 -3.98
CA ASN A 592 -5.10 -2.74 -4.62
C ASN A 592 -6.24 -2.05 -5.38
N ALA A 593 -6.24 -0.72 -5.44
CA ALA A 593 -7.33 0.04 -6.05
C ALA A 593 -7.69 -0.42 -7.47
N TYR A 594 -6.71 -0.80 -8.29
CA TYR A 594 -6.94 -1.16 -9.69
C TYR A 594 -7.74 -2.45 -9.92
N ILE A 595 -7.92 -3.31 -8.90
CA ILE A 595 -8.77 -4.53 -9.00
C ILE A 595 -10.14 -4.37 -8.33
N LEU A 596 -10.38 -3.32 -7.55
CA LEU A 596 -11.64 -3.10 -6.83
C LEU A 596 -12.91 -3.19 -7.70
N PRO A 597 -12.91 -2.78 -8.99
CA PRO A 597 -14.09 -2.96 -9.84
C PRO A 597 -14.52 -4.41 -10.05
N TYR A 598 -13.62 -5.38 -9.85
CA TYR A 598 -13.79 -6.79 -10.24
C TYR A 598 -13.77 -7.75 -9.04
N VAL A 599 -13.82 -7.25 -7.81
CA VAL A 599 -13.84 -8.10 -6.61
C VAL A 599 -15.13 -7.87 -5.83
N ASP A 600 -15.62 -8.92 -5.17
CA ASP A 600 -16.85 -8.90 -4.37
C ASP A 600 -16.58 -8.91 -2.89
N HIS A 601 -15.54 -9.63 -2.46
CA HIS A 601 -15.11 -9.73 -1.08
C HIS A 601 -13.61 -9.41 -0.94
N ILE A 602 -13.23 -8.81 0.20
CA ILE A 602 -11.84 -8.45 0.50
C ILE A 602 -11.49 -8.99 1.89
N THR A 603 -10.47 -9.85 1.97
CA THR A 603 -9.93 -10.33 3.26
C THR A 603 -8.64 -9.62 3.63
N ASN A 604 -8.16 -9.82 4.85
CA ASN A 604 -6.87 -9.33 5.32
C ASN A 604 -6.67 -7.80 5.22
N VAL A 605 -7.73 -7.03 5.40
CA VAL A 605 -7.64 -5.56 5.48
C VAL A 605 -7.02 -5.16 6.82
N PRO A 606 -5.88 -4.45 6.84
CA PRO A 606 -5.23 -4.08 8.09
C PRO A 606 -6.07 -3.04 8.87
N LEU A 607 -6.02 -3.10 10.20
CA LEU A 607 -6.63 -2.12 11.09
C LEU A 607 -5.64 -1.02 11.55
N ASN A 608 -4.39 -1.13 11.14
CA ASN A 608 -3.31 -0.22 11.54
C ASN A 608 -2.52 0.26 10.33
N SER A 609 -1.83 1.38 10.49
CA SER A 609 -0.76 1.82 9.59
C SER A 609 0.56 1.08 9.86
N SER A 610 1.61 1.42 9.11
CA SER A 610 2.99 0.95 9.35
C SER A 610 3.61 1.44 10.67
N LYS A 611 2.92 2.31 11.40
CA LYS A 611 3.39 2.88 12.68
C LYS A 611 4.77 3.56 12.58
N TYR A 612 5.04 4.27 11.47
CA TYR A 612 6.25 5.11 11.42
C TYR A 612 6.22 6.17 12.51
N ASP A 613 7.37 6.47 13.09
CA ASP A 613 7.48 7.49 14.12
C ASP A 613 6.99 8.89 13.69
N LEU A 614 6.98 9.16 12.37
CA LEU A 614 6.47 10.41 11.79
C LEU A 614 4.94 10.52 11.90
N PHE A 615 4.21 9.41 11.97
CA PHE A 615 2.76 9.37 12.04
C PHE A 615 2.26 9.86 13.40
N ASP A 616 1.15 10.57 13.40
CA ASP A 616 0.56 11.11 14.62
C ASP A 616 -0.64 10.31 15.09
N GLN A 617 -1.44 9.76 14.15
CA GLN A 617 -2.67 9.08 14.48
C GLN A 617 -3.08 8.09 13.38
N ASP A 618 -3.38 6.85 13.76
CA ASP A 618 -4.00 5.89 12.85
C ASP A 618 -5.48 6.24 12.65
N ILE A 619 -5.96 6.07 11.43
CA ILE A 619 -7.38 6.22 11.06
C ILE A 619 -7.79 5.05 10.16
N PRO A 620 -9.06 4.62 10.19
CA PRO A 620 -9.55 3.54 9.32
C PRO A 620 -9.94 4.08 7.94
N PHE A 621 -9.02 4.76 7.25
CA PHE A 621 -9.30 5.44 5.97
C PHE A 621 -9.75 4.45 4.89
N TYR A 622 -9.07 3.28 4.78
CA TYR A 622 -9.45 2.23 3.84
C TYR A 622 -10.89 1.77 4.10
N GLN A 623 -11.22 1.52 5.37
CA GLN A 623 -12.53 1.05 5.78
C GLN A 623 -13.60 2.11 5.52
N ILE A 624 -13.36 3.38 5.85
CA ILE A 624 -14.29 4.48 5.59
C ILE A 624 -14.62 4.57 4.10
N VAL A 625 -13.62 4.45 3.22
CA VAL A 625 -13.82 4.46 1.77
C VAL A 625 -14.63 3.25 1.32
N MET A 626 -14.37 2.06 1.85
CA MET A 626 -14.94 0.81 1.34
C MET A 626 -16.25 0.40 2.00
N HIS A 627 -16.54 0.87 3.22
CA HIS A 627 -17.71 0.45 4.00
C HIS A 627 -19.03 0.78 3.28
N GLY A 628 -19.92 -0.20 3.19
CA GLY A 628 -21.14 -0.11 2.40
C GLY A 628 -20.96 -0.19 0.87
N LEU A 629 -19.73 -0.37 0.35
CA LEU A 629 -19.45 -0.67 -1.06
C LEU A 629 -19.11 -2.14 -1.28
N LYS A 630 -18.15 -2.65 -0.53
CA LYS A 630 -17.69 -4.04 -0.62
C LYS A 630 -17.58 -4.60 0.80
N PRO A 631 -18.02 -5.83 1.07
CA PRO A 631 -17.75 -6.49 2.34
C PRO A 631 -16.25 -6.80 2.46
N TYR A 632 -15.72 -6.58 3.64
CA TYR A 632 -14.30 -6.81 3.94
C TYR A 632 -14.12 -7.36 5.35
N SER A 633 -12.99 -8.06 5.58
CA SER A 633 -12.62 -8.59 6.89
C SER A 633 -11.24 -8.13 7.33
N THR A 634 -11.01 -8.24 8.63
CA THR A 634 -9.68 -8.07 9.24
C THR A 634 -8.72 -9.18 8.84
N THR A 635 -7.47 -9.08 9.27
CA THR A 635 -6.57 -10.22 9.44
C THR A 635 -7.15 -11.20 10.45
N ALA A 636 -6.65 -12.45 10.47
CA ALA A 636 -7.15 -13.48 11.37
C ALA A 636 -7.12 -13.06 12.86
N VAL A 637 -8.26 -13.12 13.52
CA VAL A 637 -8.44 -12.77 14.94
C VAL A 637 -7.56 -13.65 15.83
N ASN A 638 -7.59 -14.95 15.59
CA ASN A 638 -6.83 -15.93 16.35
C ASN A 638 -5.31 -15.91 16.09
N GLY A 639 -4.85 -15.12 15.11
CA GLY A 639 -3.43 -14.86 14.86
C GLY A 639 -2.89 -13.57 15.52
N ASP A 640 -3.74 -12.77 16.15
CA ASP A 640 -3.33 -11.52 16.77
C ASP A 640 -2.91 -11.70 18.25
N ALA A 641 -2.01 -10.86 18.70
CA ALA A 641 -1.52 -10.89 20.07
C ALA A 641 -2.50 -10.24 21.09
N ASP A 642 -3.36 -9.31 20.62
CA ASP A 642 -4.40 -8.66 21.42
C ASP A 642 -5.76 -8.79 20.72
N ILE A 643 -6.38 -9.94 20.91
CA ILE A 643 -7.67 -10.29 20.31
C ILE A 643 -8.75 -9.29 20.69
N ALA A 644 -8.78 -8.83 21.96
CA ALA A 644 -9.78 -7.87 22.43
C ALA A 644 -9.66 -6.54 21.69
N GLU A 645 -8.46 -6.00 21.56
CA GLU A 645 -8.21 -4.75 20.85
C GLU A 645 -8.55 -4.89 19.36
N LEU A 646 -8.16 -6.00 18.71
CA LEU A 646 -8.49 -6.27 17.32
C LEU A 646 -9.99 -6.29 17.07
N VAL A 647 -10.76 -7.05 17.86
CA VAL A 647 -12.23 -7.16 17.73
C VAL A 647 -12.89 -5.80 17.94
N LEU A 648 -12.47 -5.03 18.94
CA LEU A 648 -13.02 -3.70 19.20
C LEU A 648 -12.70 -2.70 18.09
N LYS A 649 -11.47 -2.70 17.56
CA LYS A 649 -11.09 -1.88 16.40
C LYS A 649 -11.82 -2.30 15.13
N ALA A 650 -12.05 -3.61 14.94
CA ALA A 650 -12.87 -4.09 13.84
C ALA A 650 -14.30 -3.55 13.93
N ILE A 651 -14.91 -3.57 15.10
CA ILE A 651 -16.24 -2.99 15.33
C ILE A 651 -16.22 -1.48 15.06
N ALA A 652 -15.22 -0.75 15.56
CA ALA A 652 -15.11 0.69 15.37
C ALA A 652 -14.94 1.08 13.89
N SER A 653 -14.35 0.22 13.08
CA SER A 653 -14.12 0.45 11.65
C SER A 653 -15.15 -0.23 10.72
N GLY A 654 -16.15 -0.90 11.28
CA GLY A 654 -17.17 -1.62 10.50
C GLY A 654 -16.64 -2.87 9.78
N SER A 655 -15.48 -3.42 10.21
CA SER A 655 -14.86 -4.59 9.59
C SER A 655 -15.47 -5.89 10.09
N ASN A 656 -15.69 -6.87 9.21
CA ASN A 656 -16.00 -8.23 9.60
C ASN A 656 -14.75 -8.94 10.18
N LEU A 657 -14.94 -10.01 10.90
CA LEU A 657 -13.86 -10.81 11.49
C LEU A 657 -13.47 -11.98 10.60
N SER A 658 -12.20 -12.35 10.64
CA SER A 658 -11.65 -13.53 9.96
C SER A 658 -10.99 -14.45 10.99
N PHE A 659 -11.03 -15.78 10.72
CA PHE A 659 -10.34 -16.80 11.50
C PHE A 659 -9.61 -17.76 10.56
N ASP A 660 -8.35 -18.07 10.87
CA ASP A 660 -7.62 -19.18 10.27
C ASP A 660 -7.94 -20.46 11.03
N LEU A 661 -8.41 -21.50 10.34
CA LEU A 661 -8.79 -22.77 10.97
C LEU A 661 -8.17 -23.97 10.24
N ILE A 662 -7.65 -24.90 11.04
CA ILE A 662 -7.22 -26.22 10.57
C ILE A 662 -7.85 -27.31 11.47
N ALA A 663 -8.17 -28.46 10.86
CA ALA A 663 -8.77 -29.58 11.58
C ALA A 663 -7.75 -30.37 12.41
N ASP A 664 -6.54 -30.53 11.87
CA ASP A 664 -5.44 -31.22 12.53
C ASP A 664 -4.83 -30.34 13.65
N GLU A 665 -4.06 -30.95 14.55
CA GLU A 665 -3.34 -30.17 15.57
C GLU A 665 -2.36 -29.21 14.90
N ALA A 666 -2.41 -27.92 15.23
CA ALA A 666 -1.57 -26.88 14.62
C ALA A 666 -0.06 -27.15 14.76
N ASN A 667 0.36 -27.95 15.76
CA ASN A 667 1.74 -28.35 15.92
C ASN A 667 2.24 -29.26 14.75
N GLU A 668 1.33 -29.90 14.00
CA GLU A 668 1.67 -30.71 12.84
C GLU A 668 2.18 -29.86 11.66
N LEU A 669 1.91 -28.55 11.65
CA LEU A 669 2.49 -27.60 10.69
C LEU A 669 3.95 -27.25 10.98
N LYS A 670 4.48 -27.66 12.15
CA LYS A 670 5.88 -27.43 12.53
C LYS A 670 6.85 -28.01 11.48
N ASP A 671 7.92 -27.29 11.24
CA ASP A 671 8.94 -27.62 10.23
C ASP A 671 8.38 -27.63 8.78
N THR A 672 7.26 -26.93 8.54
CA THR A 672 6.73 -26.61 7.20
C THR A 672 6.79 -25.10 6.94
N ARG A 673 6.46 -24.64 5.73
CA ARG A 673 6.33 -23.20 5.44
C ARG A 673 5.11 -22.56 6.09
N TYR A 674 4.25 -23.37 6.67
CA TYR A 674 2.99 -22.98 7.32
C TYR A 674 3.09 -23.05 8.86
N ASP A 675 4.29 -23.15 9.41
CA ASP A 675 4.54 -23.14 10.85
C ASP A 675 4.08 -21.84 11.55
N ILE A 676 3.90 -20.76 10.80
CA ILE A 676 3.34 -19.50 11.30
C ILE A 676 1.87 -19.61 11.73
N TYR A 677 1.13 -20.64 11.26
CA TYR A 677 -0.27 -20.87 11.60
C TYR A 677 -0.45 -21.81 12.84
N TYR A 678 0.53 -21.83 13.74
CA TYR A 678 0.51 -22.63 14.98
C TYR A 678 -0.68 -22.31 15.91
N TYR A 679 -1.41 -21.24 15.67
CA TYR A 679 -2.58 -20.80 16.40
C TYR A 679 -3.91 -21.28 15.79
N ALA A 680 -3.91 -21.91 14.61
CA ALA A 680 -5.10 -22.11 13.77
C ALA A 680 -5.95 -23.35 14.13
N ASP A 681 -5.67 -24.09 15.20
CA ASP A 681 -6.36 -25.30 15.58
C ASP A 681 -7.86 -25.05 15.84
N ALA A 682 -8.71 -25.61 14.98
CA ALA A 682 -10.16 -25.39 15.00
C ALA A 682 -10.82 -25.85 16.31
N GLN A 683 -10.25 -26.87 16.97
CA GLN A 683 -10.77 -27.40 18.23
C GLN A 683 -10.86 -26.30 19.31
N TYR A 684 -9.96 -25.33 19.28
CA TYR A 684 -9.92 -24.25 20.28
C TYR A 684 -10.70 -23.01 19.85
N TRP A 685 -10.95 -22.79 18.56
CA TRP A 685 -11.44 -21.51 18.06
C TRP A 685 -12.88 -21.52 17.53
N THR A 686 -13.47 -22.70 17.23
CA THR A 686 -14.78 -22.79 16.57
C THR A 686 -15.89 -22.12 17.38
N ASP A 687 -15.92 -22.34 18.72
CA ASP A 687 -16.94 -21.76 19.60
C ASP A 687 -16.75 -20.25 19.74
N ASP A 688 -15.52 -19.77 19.89
CA ASP A 688 -15.21 -18.34 19.98
C ASP A 688 -15.50 -17.61 18.66
N ALA A 689 -15.18 -18.21 17.52
CA ALA A 689 -15.49 -17.65 16.21
C ALA A 689 -17.01 -17.49 15.99
N ALA A 690 -17.81 -18.51 16.35
CA ALA A 690 -19.26 -18.43 16.30
C ALA A 690 -19.83 -17.38 17.26
N SER A 691 -19.23 -17.23 18.43
CA SER A 691 -19.65 -16.22 19.43
C SER A 691 -19.26 -14.79 18.99
N CYS A 692 -18.07 -14.62 18.41
CA CYS A 692 -17.64 -13.38 17.77
C CYS A 692 -18.60 -12.98 16.64
N TYR A 693 -18.98 -13.91 15.79
CA TYR A 693 -19.97 -13.66 14.74
C TYR A 693 -21.29 -13.12 15.29
N LYS A 694 -21.81 -13.70 16.37
CA LYS A 694 -23.05 -13.20 17.00
C LYS A 694 -22.92 -11.76 17.48
N LEU A 695 -21.78 -11.41 18.12
CA LEU A 695 -21.50 -10.04 18.52
C LEU A 695 -21.51 -9.10 17.30
N MET A 696 -20.78 -9.47 16.25
CA MET A 696 -20.68 -8.65 15.02
C MET A 696 -22.05 -8.46 14.39
N LYS A 697 -22.85 -9.51 14.28
CA LYS A 697 -24.22 -9.45 13.73
C LYS A 697 -25.15 -8.55 14.56
N GLU A 698 -25.09 -8.62 15.90
CA GLU A 698 -25.88 -7.75 16.78
C GLU A 698 -25.42 -6.28 16.68
N VAL A 699 -24.14 -6.05 16.57
CA VAL A 699 -23.57 -4.69 16.58
C VAL A 699 -23.54 -4.06 15.19
N LEU A 700 -23.07 -4.76 14.16
CA LEU A 700 -22.85 -4.23 12.82
C LEU A 700 -23.89 -4.63 11.77
N GLY A 701 -24.73 -5.66 12.01
CA GLY A 701 -25.57 -6.25 10.96
C GLY A 701 -26.54 -5.29 10.28
N ASP A 702 -27.03 -4.25 10.96
CA ASP A 702 -27.92 -3.23 10.40
C ASP A 702 -27.21 -2.01 9.81
N VAL A 703 -25.87 -1.99 9.86
CA VAL A 703 -25.03 -0.91 9.31
C VAL A 703 -24.04 -1.39 8.27
N SER A 704 -23.98 -2.67 7.95
CA SER A 704 -23.01 -3.26 7.02
C SER A 704 -23.08 -2.65 5.60
N ASP A 705 -24.25 -2.20 5.16
CA ASP A 705 -24.48 -1.55 3.86
C ASP A 705 -24.54 -0.01 3.94
N LYS A 706 -24.28 0.57 5.12
CA LYS A 706 -24.31 2.02 5.38
C LYS A 706 -22.92 2.64 5.23
N GLN A 707 -22.88 3.92 4.93
CA GLN A 707 -21.63 4.67 4.86
C GLN A 707 -21.25 5.16 6.27
N ILE A 708 -19.95 5.13 6.58
CA ILE A 708 -19.41 5.78 7.78
C ILE A 708 -19.31 7.28 7.47
N VAL A 709 -19.99 8.11 8.25
CA VAL A 709 -20.05 9.58 8.04
C VAL A 709 -19.29 10.36 9.11
N GLU A 710 -19.00 9.76 10.27
CA GLU A 710 -18.11 10.31 11.29
C GLU A 710 -17.29 9.20 11.95
N TYR A 711 -16.07 9.50 12.30
CA TYR A 711 -15.19 8.64 13.08
C TYR A 711 -14.45 9.49 14.10
N ASN A 712 -14.92 9.45 15.34
CA ASN A 712 -14.50 10.32 16.42
C ASN A 712 -13.60 9.57 17.40
N ILE A 713 -12.31 9.88 17.43
CA ILE A 713 -11.39 9.36 18.47
C ILE A 713 -11.51 10.29 19.68
N ILE A 714 -12.29 9.88 20.67
CA ILE A 714 -12.60 10.67 21.87
C ILE A 714 -11.42 10.64 22.85
N SER A 715 -10.78 9.47 22.97
CA SER A 715 -9.57 9.26 23.77
C SER A 715 -8.75 8.11 23.21
N ALA A 716 -7.63 7.76 23.85
CA ALA A 716 -6.86 6.58 23.50
C ALA A 716 -7.66 5.27 23.53
N ASP A 717 -8.67 5.22 24.40
CA ASP A 717 -9.47 4.01 24.65
C ASP A 717 -10.91 4.10 24.13
N GLU A 718 -11.38 5.27 23.68
CA GLU A 718 -12.78 5.47 23.29
C GLU A 718 -12.90 6.04 21.87
N ILE A 719 -13.67 5.30 21.05
CA ILE A 719 -13.94 5.62 19.64
C ILE A 719 -15.46 5.60 19.41
N GLU A 720 -16.00 6.61 18.73
CA GLU A 720 -17.39 6.63 18.27
C GLU A 720 -17.44 6.69 16.75
N THR A 721 -18.17 5.78 16.13
CA THR A 721 -18.44 5.74 14.68
C THR A 721 -19.91 6.04 14.44
N VAL A 722 -20.19 6.93 13.48
CA VAL A 722 -21.54 7.32 13.08
C VAL A 722 -21.76 6.90 11.62
N TYR A 723 -22.92 6.30 11.36
CA TYR A 723 -23.32 5.84 10.04
C TYR A 723 -24.41 6.77 9.43
N ASP A 724 -24.55 6.76 8.12
CA ASP A 724 -25.49 7.62 7.35
C ASP A 724 -26.96 7.45 7.74
N ASN A 725 -27.33 6.31 8.33
CA ASN A 725 -28.66 6.07 8.90
C ASN A 725 -28.84 6.63 10.31
N GLY A 726 -27.85 7.34 10.86
CA GLY A 726 -27.84 7.92 12.21
C GLY A 726 -27.48 6.94 13.33
N THR A 727 -27.13 5.69 13.02
CA THR A 727 -26.67 4.73 14.04
C THR A 727 -25.31 5.15 14.57
N LYS A 728 -25.17 5.13 15.91
CA LYS A 728 -23.93 5.41 16.62
C LYS A 728 -23.45 4.16 17.33
N ILE A 729 -22.18 3.86 17.16
CA ILE A 729 -21.49 2.75 17.82
C ILE A 729 -20.26 3.33 18.53
N SER A 730 -20.23 3.23 19.86
CA SER A 730 -19.09 3.64 20.68
C SER A 730 -18.37 2.39 21.19
N VAL A 731 -17.06 2.39 21.05
CA VAL A 731 -16.18 1.30 21.48
C VAL A 731 -15.31 1.83 22.62
N ASN A 732 -15.19 1.07 23.72
CA ASN A 732 -14.25 1.34 24.79
C ASN A 732 -13.26 0.17 24.92
N ILE A 733 -12.00 0.43 24.54
CA ILE A 733 -10.93 -0.59 24.50
C ILE A 733 -10.54 -1.03 25.91
N ALA A 734 -10.37 -0.09 26.84
CA ALA A 734 -9.98 -0.39 28.21
C ALA A 734 -11.06 -1.18 28.98
N GLU A 735 -12.33 -0.85 28.76
CA GLU A 735 -13.47 -1.54 29.38
C GLU A 735 -13.89 -2.82 28.63
N ARG A 736 -13.30 -3.07 27.46
CA ARG A 736 -13.66 -4.19 26.56
C ARG A 736 -15.16 -4.25 26.29
N SER A 737 -15.72 -3.11 25.90
CA SER A 737 -17.16 -2.95 25.74
C SER A 737 -17.52 -2.16 24.48
N VAL A 738 -18.71 -2.43 23.96
CA VAL A 738 -19.32 -1.73 22.84
C VAL A 738 -20.69 -1.21 23.26
N LYS A 739 -20.99 0.02 22.89
CA LYS A 739 -22.31 0.64 23.14
C LYS A 739 -22.97 1.00 21.82
N LYS A 740 -24.20 0.50 21.62
CA LYS A 740 -25.04 0.79 20.46
C LYS A 740 -26.48 1.05 20.90
N ASN A 741 -27.06 2.17 20.50
CA ASN A 741 -28.46 2.51 20.78
C ASN A 741 -28.85 2.38 22.27
N GLY A 742 -27.92 2.72 23.20
CA GLY A 742 -28.12 2.66 24.63
C GLY A 742 -27.96 1.27 25.28
N LYS A 743 -27.74 0.21 24.47
CA LYS A 743 -27.37 -1.13 24.96
C LYS A 743 -25.85 -1.25 25.00
N THR A 744 -25.31 -1.79 26.10
CA THR A 744 -23.88 -2.11 26.22
C THR A 744 -23.67 -3.60 26.04
N TYR A 745 -22.66 -3.97 25.26
CA TYR A 745 -22.19 -5.33 25.01
C TYR A 745 -20.81 -5.46 25.63
N SER A 746 -20.61 -6.41 26.50
CA SER A 746 -19.29 -6.74 27.06
C SER A 746 -18.66 -7.83 26.21
N LEU A 747 -17.39 -7.67 25.81
CA LEU A 747 -16.68 -8.73 25.10
C LEU A 747 -16.64 -10.04 25.91
N TYR A 748 -16.59 -9.95 27.24
CA TYR A 748 -16.59 -11.11 28.13
C TYR A 748 -17.87 -11.99 28.07
N ASP A 749 -18.93 -11.47 27.44
CA ASP A 749 -20.17 -12.25 27.25
C ASP A 749 -20.09 -13.13 25.98
N TYR A 750 -19.08 -12.88 25.10
CA TYR A 750 -18.92 -13.54 23.80
C TYR A 750 -17.59 -14.30 23.68
N ILE A 751 -16.52 -13.82 24.27
CA ILE A 751 -15.18 -14.40 24.20
C ILE A 751 -14.70 -14.74 25.60
N GLY A 752 -14.16 -15.94 25.79
CA GLY A 752 -13.69 -16.42 27.09
C GLY A 752 -12.62 -15.50 27.70
N LYS A 753 -12.66 -15.33 29.03
CA LYS A 753 -11.65 -14.52 29.74
C LYS A 753 -10.23 -15.03 29.56
N GLU A 754 -10.08 -16.32 29.39
CA GLU A 754 -8.79 -16.98 29.08
C GLU A 754 -8.21 -16.60 27.73
N VAL A 755 -9.07 -16.15 26.80
CA VAL A 755 -8.68 -15.73 25.45
C VAL A 755 -8.31 -14.26 25.39
N ILE A 756 -9.10 -13.41 26.08
CA ILE A 756 -8.93 -11.94 26.00
C ILE A 756 -8.32 -11.31 27.26
N GLY A 757 -7.96 -12.09 28.26
CA GLY A 757 -7.21 -11.70 29.46
C GLY A 757 -8.04 -10.98 30.53
#